data_6b91851ce570799f25e4d887d7177da1
#
_entry.id   6b91851ce570799f25e4d887d7177da1
#
_cell.length_a   1.000
_cell.length_b   1.000
_cell.length_c   1.000
_cell.angle_alpha   90.00
_cell.angle_beta   90.00
_cell.angle_gamma   90.00
#
_symmetry.space_group_name_H-M   'P 1'
#
loop_
_entity.id
_entity.type
_entity.pdbx_description
1 polymer ?
#
loop_
_entity_poly.entity_id
_entity_poly.type
_entity_poly.pdbx_seq_one_letter_code
_entity_poly.pdbx_strand_id
1 'polypeptide(L)'
;MFLVETWLKEEGAATLIEACPPNYKFYQSIRGNKRGGGIAVIFSDKLSCNEINLGTFTSFEYLAIKVKTDHSLLLITLYRPPKSSPTFLSDFSTLVSAVLTNYDRIIITGDFNIHVNKSGDSNGKDLLNTLDGFGLHQYVTEATHQLGNTLDLVISQPANINNISVSDIAISDHYCVLFEFPFTIHSNRETGATHKRCINESAQQKITELISSRDLLNGHKSLDEMVAGFNSNLKEILDEVAPLKTKRSSRVKTSPWINESVREKKRQCRAAERAWRKSKLEVNRIILKEHIITYNNTIRTERKNYLSKIITDHHNNTRVLFSTIEKVLNPGPVCDMLSLATTPKCEEFAEFFTNKILAIRAEIIRDPNYLQDAPIKEPPTLQTFSAITEDDLYKLIKHSKRSTCSLDPIPTFLMKNNFNYISTPLLQIINTSILTGIFPSAFKTAVVKPLLKKPNLDYNTLNNYRPISNLPFISKILEKAVFLQLNQFLNENDILEKFQSGFRANHSTETALTKIVNDLRLSTATNKVSALVLLDLSAAFDTIDHNILLHRLKTWVGLSGHVLKWLESYITRRQFYISLGDHISKNHDVPFGVAQGSCLGPLLFSLYMLPLGNIIKKHNIDFHSYADDTQLYISVEPNKTTALQSLTSCLSAVTHWMSNNFLKLNENKTELLLIGPKDKREALLPSLGNLNQYVREQVTSLGVILDSDLSLKPHINKVTKTAYFHLRNIAKVRPFLTKPDAEKLVHAFITSRLDYCNALFTGLPKKSIEKLQLIQNSAARLLTKTRKREHITPVLAELHWLPVSYRIDFKVLLLVFKAVNGLAPCYIVDALSSYTPARALRSADAGLLRIPDAPPKRIGESAFSYYAPKRWNALPQHIRKAESIDIFKRQLKTYLFNQAYT
;
A
#
# COMPACT_ATOMS: atom_id res chain seq x y z
N MET A 1 -32.08 7.13 -22.85
CA MET A 1 -33.03 7.92 -22.07
C MET A 1 -33.48 7.12 -20.88
N PHE A 2 -33.46 7.68 -19.70
CA PHE A 2 -33.84 7.02 -18.44
C PHE A 2 -35.08 7.73 -17.92
N LEU A 3 -36.14 6.98 -17.65
CA LEU A 3 -37.40 7.47 -17.16
C LEU A 3 -37.72 6.87 -15.82
N VAL A 4 -38.06 7.68 -14.84
CA VAL A 4 -38.55 7.29 -13.52
C VAL A 4 -39.97 7.80 -13.33
N GLU A 5 -40.73 7.16 -12.43
CA GLU A 5 -42.15 7.49 -12.21
C GLU A 5 -43.00 7.41 -13.48
N THR A 6 -42.85 6.33 -14.27
CA THR A 6 -43.58 6.18 -15.52
C THR A 6 -45.07 5.95 -15.33
N TRP A 7 -45.50 5.55 -14.13
CA TRP A 7 -46.92 5.26 -13.74
C TRP A 7 -47.63 4.24 -14.65
N LEU A 8 -46.85 3.53 -15.48
CA LEU A 8 -47.37 2.54 -16.41
C LEU A 8 -47.87 1.29 -15.67
N LYS A 9 -48.97 0.74 -16.11
CA LYS A 9 -49.51 -0.56 -15.72
C LYS A 9 -49.14 -1.62 -16.75
N GLU A 10 -49.46 -2.92 -16.50
CA GLU A 10 -49.14 -4.01 -17.43
C GLU A 10 -49.71 -3.76 -18.86
N GLU A 11 -50.84 -3.13 -18.95
CA GLU A 11 -51.50 -2.72 -20.23
C GLU A 11 -50.81 -1.52 -20.88
N GLY A 12 -49.93 -0.81 -20.20
CA GLY A 12 -49.25 0.41 -20.65
C GLY A 12 -48.03 0.18 -21.55
N ALA A 13 -47.70 -1.05 -21.91
CA ALA A 13 -46.62 -1.34 -22.86
C ALA A 13 -46.88 -0.69 -24.23
N ALA A 14 -48.14 -0.57 -24.64
CA ALA A 14 -48.54 0.08 -25.87
C ALA A 14 -48.12 1.56 -25.91
N THR A 15 -48.25 2.29 -24.81
CA THR A 15 -47.86 3.71 -24.69
C THR A 15 -46.35 3.90 -24.90
N LEU A 16 -45.50 2.99 -24.35
CA LEU A 16 -44.06 3.05 -24.58
C LEU A 16 -43.67 2.63 -25.99
N ILE A 17 -44.40 1.70 -26.62
CA ILE A 17 -44.18 1.32 -28.02
C ILE A 17 -44.47 2.52 -28.93
N GLU A 18 -45.56 3.25 -28.68
CA GLU A 18 -45.92 4.45 -29.44
C GLU A 18 -44.95 5.61 -29.21
N ALA A 19 -44.48 5.80 -27.98
CA ALA A 19 -43.55 6.86 -27.61
C ALA A 19 -42.07 6.54 -28.01
N CYS A 20 -41.77 5.29 -28.34
CA CYS A 20 -40.39 4.89 -28.67
C CYS A 20 -40.05 5.29 -30.11
N PRO A 21 -39.01 6.11 -30.37
CA PRO A 21 -38.67 6.54 -31.73
C PRO A 21 -38.27 5.34 -32.62
N PRO A 22 -38.38 5.46 -33.96
CA PRO A 22 -37.84 4.47 -34.90
C PRO A 22 -36.36 4.19 -34.63
N ASN A 23 -35.95 2.93 -34.71
CA ASN A 23 -34.59 2.45 -34.41
C ASN A 23 -34.17 2.53 -32.93
N TYR A 24 -35.16 2.62 -32.02
CA TYR A 24 -34.95 2.51 -30.57
C TYR A 24 -35.71 1.31 -30.00
N LYS A 25 -35.23 0.83 -28.88
CA LYS A 25 -35.81 -0.26 -28.05
C LYS A 25 -35.94 0.21 -26.62
N PHE A 26 -36.74 -0.46 -25.82
CA PHE A 26 -36.85 -0.15 -24.40
C PHE A 26 -36.89 -1.39 -23.52
N TYR A 27 -36.56 -1.19 -22.25
CA TYR A 27 -36.88 -2.07 -21.13
C TYR A 27 -37.72 -1.28 -20.12
N GLN A 28 -38.62 -1.96 -19.42
CA GLN A 28 -39.44 -1.37 -18.37
C GLN A 28 -39.57 -2.25 -17.15
N SER A 29 -39.67 -1.64 -15.97
CA SER A 29 -40.01 -2.27 -14.71
C SER A 29 -41.25 -1.58 -14.13
N ILE A 30 -42.31 -2.35 -13.96
CA ILE A 30 -43.61 -1.85 -13.45
C ILE A 30 -43.73 -2.13 -11.96
N ARG A 31 -44.37 -1.24 -11.22
CA ARG A 31 -44.53 -1.36 -9.76
C ARG A 31 -45.64 -2.30 -9.30
N GLY A 32 -46.30 -2.98 -10.21
CA GLY A 32 -47.46 -3.84 -9.89
C GLY A 32 -48.67 -3.02 -9.43
N ASN A 33 -49.45 -3.54 -8.46
CA ASN A 33 -50.75 -2.95 -8.04
C ASN A 33 -50.69 -1.69 -7.15
N LYS A 34 -49.51 -1.07 -6.98
CA LYS A 34 -49.34 0.18 -6.19
C LYS A 34 -49.41 1.41 -7.06
N ARG A 35 -50.04 2.51 -6.57
CA ARG A 35 -50.12 3.79 -7.29
C ARG A 35 -48.72 4.45 -7.32
N GLY A 36 -48.29 4.98 -8.47
CA GLY A 36 -47.04 5.69 -8.71
C GLY A 36 -45.83 4.73 -8.92
N GLY A 37 -44.67 5.27 -9.25
CA GLY A 37 -43.42 4.51 -9.53
C GLY A 37 -43.34 3.99 -10.96
N GLY A 38 -42.52 3.00 -11.17
CA GLY A 38 -42.22 2.43 -12.50
C GLY A 38 -41.02 3.09 -13.16
N ILE A 39 -40.21 2.29 -13.86
CA ILE A 39 -38.98 2.74 -14.52
C ILE A 39 -38.99 2.26 -15.97
N ALA A 40 -38.51 3.08 -16.90
CA ALA A 40 -38.27 2.66 -18.28
C ALA A 40 -36.89 3.21 -18.77
N VAL A 41 -36.24 2.47 -19.65
CA VAL A 41 -35.01 2.90 -20.33
C VAL A 41 -35.15 2.68 -21.82
N ILE A 42 -35.05 3.75 -22.60
CA ILE A 42 -35.09 3.74 -24.06
C ILE A 42 -33.67 3.88 -24.59
N PHE A 43 -33.26 3.02 -25.52
CA PHE A 43 -31.90 2.98 -26.08
C PHE A 43 -31.90 2.65 -27.58
N SER A 44 -30.89 3.11 -28.30
CA SER A 44 -30.72 2.83 -29.72
C SER A 44 -30.61 1.32 -29.99
N ASP A 45 -31.26 0.81 -31.05
CA ASP A 45 -31.17 -0.59 -31.48
C ASP A 45 -29.75 -1.01 -31.92
N LYS A 46 -28.89 -0.05 -32.21
CA LYS A 46 -27.44 -0.27 -32.47
C LYS A 46 -26.70 -0.77 -31.24
N LEU A 47 -27.26 -0.58 -30.05
CA LEU A 47 -26.67 -1.05 -28.79
C LEU A 47 -27.21 -2.44 -28.45
N SER A 48 -26.30 -3.38 -28.22
CA SER A 48 -26.69 -4.71 -27.69
C SER A 48 -26.83 -4.62 -26.18
N CYS A 49 -28.07 -4.57 -25.70
CA CYS A 49 -28.43 -4.44 -24.30
C CYS A 49 -29.14 -5.69 -23.79
N ASN A 50 -28.87 -6.07 -22.55
CA ASN A 50 -29.57 -7.14 -21.85
C ASN A 50 -29.98 -6.68 -20.45
N GLU A 51 -31.23 -6.93 -20.06
CA GLU A 51 -31.68 -6.70 -18.70
C GLU A 51 -31.02 -7.69 -17.71
N ILE A 52 -30.71 -7.21 -16.50
CA ILE A 52 -30.07 -7.99 -15.45
C ILE A 52 -30.82 -7.85 -14.13
N ASN A 53 -31.16 -9.01 -13.56
CA ASN A 53 -31.76 -9.05 -12.23
C ASN A 53 -30.66 -9.04 -11.16
N LEU A 54 -30.62 -8.00 -10.33
CA LEU A 54 -29.66 -7.82 -9.23
C LEU A 54 -30.26 -8.20 -7.85
N GLY A 55 -31.46 -8.76 -7.81
CA GLY A 55 -32.20 -9.15 -6.60
C GLY A 55 -33.37 -8.23 -6.29
N THR A 56 -34.15 -8.55 -5.26
CA THR A 56 -35.32 -7.77 -4.84
C THR A 56 -34.97 -6.85 -3.67
N PHE A 57 -35.34 -5.59 -3.76
CA PHE A 57 -35.19 -4.60 -2.70
C PHE A 57 -36.56 -4.01 -2.38
N THR A 58 -36.81 -3.68 -1.12
CA THR A 58 -38.10 -3.15 -0.66
C THR A 58 -38.06 -1.63 -0.49
N SER A 59 -36.87 -1.03 -0.41
CA SER A 59 -36.68 0.39 -0.16
C SER A 59 -36.58 1.27 -1.42
N PHE A 60 -36.39 0.66 -2.60
CA PHE A 60 -36.32 1.34 -3.89
C PHE A 60 -36.65 0.39 -5.04
N GLU A 61 -37.01 0.95 -6.17
CA GLU A 61 -37.18 0.27 -7.46
C GLU A 61 -35.93 0.46 -8.30
N TYR A 62 -35.59 -0.50 -9.16
CA TYR A 62 -34.49 -0.35 -10.10
C TYR A 62 -34.73 -1.13 -11.40
N LEU A 63 -34.07 -0.66 -12.47
CA LEU A 63 -33.93 -1.39 -13.73
C LEU A 63 -32.43 -1.41 -14.08
N ALA A 64 -31.84 -2.58 -14.24
CA ALA A 64 -30.44 -2.74 -14.55
C ALA A 64 -30.23 -3.34 -15.94
N ILE A 65 -29.42 -2.67 -16.76
CA ILE A 65 -29.17 -3.03 -18.16
C ILE A 65 -27.66 -3.16 -18.37
N LYS A 66 -27.24 -4.31 -18.89
CA LYS A 66 -25.87 -4.54 -19.34
C LYS A 66 -25.73 -4.17 -20.81
N VAL A 67 -24.85 -3.22 -21.11
CA VAL A 67 -24.51 -2.86 -22.49
C VAL A 67 -23.27 -3.63 -22.91
N LYS A 68 -23.33 -4.29 -24.07
CA LYS A 68 -22.21 -5.05 -24.63
C LYS A 68 -21.24 -4.09 -25.32
N THR A 69 -20.14 -3.78 -24.63
CA THR A 69 -19.03 -2.95 -25.12
C THR A 69 -17.72 -3.70 -24.89
N ASP A 70 -16.57 -3.13 -25.33
CA ASP A 70 -15.25 -3.71 -25.08
C ASP A 70 -14.96 -3.93 -23.59
N HIS A 71 -15.57 -3.10 -22.73
CA HIS A 71 -15.61 -3.26 -21.28
C HIS A 71 -17.07 -3.39 -20.83
N SER A 72 -17.37 -4.30 -19.93
CA SER A 72 -18.76 -4.51 -19.45
C SER A 72 -19.32 -3.26 -18.75
N LEU A 73 -20.21 -2.54 -19.41
CA LEU A 73 -20.92 -1.39 -18.85
C LEU A 73 -22.25 -1.85 -18.26
N LEU A 74 -22.51 -1.48 -17.01
CA LEU A 74 -23.80 -1.66 -16.34
C LEU A 74 -24.46 -0.31 -16.13
N LEU A 75 -25.65 -0.15 -16.64
CA LEU A 75 -26.53 1.00 -16.40
C LEU A 75 -27.60 0.59 -15.39
N ILE A 76 -27.79 1.36 -14.34
CA ILE A 76 -28.83 1.14 -13.33
C ILE A 76 -29.66 2.42 -13.22
N THR A 77 -30.95 2.33 -13.50
CA THR A 77 -31.91 3.38 -13.19
C THR A 77 -32.56 3.05 -11.86
N LEU A 78 -32.63 4.00 -10.96
CA LEU A 78 -33.13 3.81 -9.60
C LEU A 78 -34.21 4.85 -9.29
N TYR A 79 -35.28 4.40 -8.67
CA TYR A 79 -36.33 5.24 -8.11
C TYR A 79 -36.56 4.93 -6.64
N ARG A 80 -36.38 5.91 -5.78
CA ARG A 80 -36.66 5.80 -4.36
C ARG A 80 -37.89 6.58 -3.99
N PRO A 81 -38.95 5.94 -3.48
CA PRO A 81 -40.17 6.64 -3.08
C PRO A 81 -39.93 7.73 -2.01
N PRO A 82 -40.66 8.81 -1.97
CA PRO A 82 -40.49 9.93 -1.02
C PRO A 82 -40.59 9.51 0.45
N LYS A 83 -41.42 8.54 0.80
CA LYS A 83 -41.55 8.00 2.16
C LYS A 83 -40.41 7.00 2.40
N SER A 84 -39.39 7.46 3.12
CA SER A 84 -38.14 6.76 3.31
C SER A 84 -38.26 5.50 4.16
N SER A 85 -37.80 4.37 3.61
CA SER A 85 -37.45 3.22 4.42
C SER A 85 -36.09 3.47 5.13
N PRO A 86 -35.97 3.19 6.45
CA PRO A 86 -34.69 3.30 7.18
C PRO A 86 -33.62 2.34 6.62
N THR A 87 -34.01 1.32 5.85
CA THR A 87 -33.11 0.31 5.28
C THR A 87 -32.49 0.76 3.93
N PHE A 88 -32.84 1.93 3.35
CA PHE A 88 -32.40 2.33 2.02
C PHE A 88 -30.87 2.27 1.85
N LEU A 89 -30.11 2.90 2.74
CA LEU A 89 -28.64 2.93 2.64
C LEU A 89 -28.02 1.54 2.76
N SER A 90 -28.59 0.65 3.56
CA SER A 90 -28.16 -0.73 3.70
C SER A 90 -28.44 -1.53 2.41
N ASP A 91 -29.65 -1.41 1.87
CA ASP A 91 -30.05 -2.06 0.63
C ASP A 91 -29.23 -1.55 -0.56
N PHE A 92 -29.04 -0.23 -0.65
CA PHE A 92 -28.21 0.41 -1.67
C PHE A 92 -26.75 -0.04 -1.56
N SER A 93 -26.18 -0.08 -0.36
CA SER A 93 -24.81 -0.59 -0.14
C SER A 93 -24.69 -2.05 -0.56
N THR A 94 -25.71 -2.85 -0.34
CA THR A 94 -25.77 -4.26 -0.76
C THR A 94 -25.84 -4.39 -2.29
N LEU A 95 -26.66 -3.57 -2.96
CA LEU A 95 -26.70 -3.50 -4.43
C LEU A 95 -25.33 -3.12 -5.00
N VAL A 96 -24.77 -1.99 -4.54
CA VAL A 96 -23.50 -1.47 -5.02
C VAL A 96 -22.35 -2.46 -4.80
N SER A 97 -22.27 -3.09 -3.64
CA SER A 97 -21.21 -4.11 -3.36
C SER A 97 -21.27 -5.29 -4.32
N ALA A 98 -22.50 -5.72 -4.69
CA ALA A 98 -22.69 -6.83 -5.62
C ALA A 98 -22.31 -6.48 -7.07
N VAL A 99 -22.55 -5.24 -7.51
CA VAL A 99 -22.26 -4.83 -8.88
C VAL A 99 -20.81 -4.42 -9.07
N LEU A 100 -20.18 -3.80 -8.06
CA LEU A 100 -18.78 -3.38 -8.09
C LEU A 100 -17.79 -4.53 -8.27
N THR A 101 -18.15 -5.75 -7.88
CA THR A 101 -17.30 -6.94 -8.08
C THR A 101 -17.37 -7.50 -9.50
N ASN A 102 -18.42 -7.20 -10.26
CA ASN A 102 -18.71 -7.87 -11.53
C ASN A 102 -18.60 -6.95 -12.76
N TYR A 103 -18.65 -5.62 -12.58
CA TYR A 103 -18.69 -4.67 -13.67
C TYR A 103 -17.59 -3.61 -13.57
N ASP A 104 -16.95 -3.29 -14.70
CA ASP A 104 -15.86 -2.35 -14.79
C ASP A 104 -16.32 -0.90 -14.83
N ARG A 105 -17.46 -0.70 -15.49
CA ARG A 105 -18.10 0.60 -15.70
C ARG A 105 -19.53 0.51 -15.22
N ILE A 106 -19.87 1.37 -14.31
CA ILE A 106 -21.21 1.42 -13.69
C ILE A 106 -21.68 2.86 -13.77
N ILE A 107 -22.90 3.02 -14.25
CA ILE A 107 -23.65 4.29 -14.18
C ILE A 107 -24.93 3.99 -13.43
N ILE A 108 -25.19 4.75 -12.36
CA ILE A 108 -26.45 4.71 -11.60
C ILE A 108 -27.06 6.08 -11.73
N THR A 109 -28.28 6.15 -12.27
CA THR A 109 -29.00 7.39 -12.44
C THR A 109 -30.46 7.22 -12.02
N GLY A 110 -31.13 8.31 -11.67
CA GLY A 110 -32.55 8.33 -11.33
C GLY A 110 -32.86 9.20 -10.12
N ASP A 111 -34.09 9.12 -9.65
CA ASP A 111 -34.57 9.91 -8.51
C ASP A 111 -34.35 9.20 -7.20
N PHE A 112 -33.51 9.81 -6.34
CA PHE A 112 -33.17 9.30 -5.04
C PHE A 112 -34.07 9.87 -3.92
N ASN A 113 -34.81 10.91 -4.18
CA ASN A 113 -35.63 11.61 -3.19
C ASN A 113 -34.86 11.93 -1.89
N ILE A 114 -33.56 12.30 -2.01
CA ILE A 114 -32.65 12.69 -0.94
C ILE A 114 -32.01 14.01 -1.32
N HIS A 115 -32.09 15.00 -0.43
CA HIS A 115 -31.54 16.34 -0.66
C HIS A 115 -30.03 16.37 -0.52
N VAL A 116 -29.27 16.10 -1.59
CA VAL A 116 -27.81 16.07 -1.52
C VAL A 116 -27.17 17.46 -1.49
N ASN A 117 -27.89 18.49 -1.91
CA ASN A 117 -27.46 19.89 -1.88
C ASN A 117 -27.73 20.62 -0.56
N LYS A 118 -28.50 20.04 0.38
CA LYS A 118 -28.79 20.64 1.69
C LYS A 118 -27.77 20.20 2.73
N SER A 119 -26.97 21.13 3.24
CA SER A 119 -25.93 20.87 4.24
C SER A 119 -26.49 20.32 5.58
N GLY A 120 -27.75 20.54 5.88
CA GLY A 120 -28.45 20.04 7.08
C GLY A 120 -29.02 18.63 6.96
N ASP A 121 -29.16 18.06 5.75
CA ASP A 121 -29.72 16.73 5.57
C ASP A 121 -28.72 15.63 5.91
N SER A 122 -28.97 14.90 6.99
CA SER A 122 -28.13 13.76 7.42
C SER A 122 -28.15 12.62 6.42
N ASN A 123 -29.29 12.34 5.76
CA ASN A 123 -29.43 11.29 4.76
C ASN A 123 -28.61 11.61 3.50
N GLY A 124 -28.56 12.90 3.09
CA GLY A 124 -27.73 13.36 1.98
C GLY A 124 -26.25 13.14 2.26
N LYS A 125 -25.78 13.54 3.43
CA LYS A 125 -24.37 13.30 3.87
C LYS A 125 -24.03 11.82 3.96
N ASP A 126 -24.92 11.00 4.50
CA ASP A 126 -24.72 9.56 4.63
C ASP A 126 -24.69 8.86 3.25
N LEU A 127 -25.50 9.31 2.30
CA LEU A 127 -25.46 8.83 0.91
C LEU A 127 -24.13 9.18 0.24
N LEU A 128 -23.70 10.46 0.29
CA LEU A 128 -22.43 10.91 -0.30
C LEU A 128 -21.22 10.19 0.32
N ASN A 129 -21.19 10.01 1.63
CA ASN A 129 -20.17 9.20 2.31
C ASN A 129 -20.20 7.73 1.90
N THR A 130 -21.36 7.20 1.58
CA THR A 130 -21.50 5.82 1.10
C THR A 130 -20.97 5.70 -0.32
N LEU A 131 -21.27 6.65 -1.20
CA LEU A 131 -20.76 6.70 -2.56
C LEU A 131 -19.23 6.81 -2.57
N ASP A 132 -18.65 7.73 -1.79
CA ASP A 132 -17.21 7.88 -1.68
C ASP A 132 -16.54 6.58 -1.16
N GLY A 133 -17.11 5.93 -0.15
CA GLY A 133 -16.64 4.65 0.38
C GLY A 133 -16.57 3.53 -0.66
N PHE A 134 -17.47 3.54 -1.65
CA PHE A 134 -17.45 2.59 -2.76
C PHE A 134 -16.64 3.07 -3.97
N GLY A 135 -16.12 4.29 -3.95
CA GLY A 135 -15.41 4.89 -5.07
C GLY A 135 -16.32 5.29 -6.23
N LEU A 136 -17.58 5.54 -5.95
CA LEU A 136 -18.56 6.10 -6.87
C LEU A 136 -18.54 7.63 -6.80
N HIS A 137 -18.66 8.28 -7.93
CA HIS A 137 -18.67 9.74 -8.02
C HIS A 137 -20.05 10.23 -8.49
N GLN A 138 -20.61 11.21 -7.78
CA GLN A 138 -21.86 11.88 -8.09
C GLN A 138 -21.55 13.21 -8.79
N TYR A 139 -22.28 13.55 -9.87
CA TYR A 139 -21.93 14.65 -10.78
C TYR A 139 -22.93 15.79 -10.81
N VAL A 140 -24.18 15.61 -10.41
CA VAL A 140 -25.21 16.63 -10.49
C VAL A 140 -25.06 17.60 -9.32
N THR A 141 -24.70 18.84 -9.63
CA THR A 141 -24.52 19.90 -8.62
C THR A 141 -25.67 20.93 -8.65
N GLU A 142 -26.38 21.01 -9.75
CA GLU A 142 -27.49 21.93 -9.93
C GLU A 142 -28.78 21.35 -9.35
N ALA A 143 -29.79 22.23 -9.12
CA ALA A 143 -31.12 21.79 -8.70
C ALA A 143 -31.83 21.02 -9.82
N THR A 144 -32.42 19.88 -9.51
CA THR A 144 -33.13 19.02 -10.45
C THR A 144 -34.66 19.05 -10.26
N HIS A 145 -35.14 19.84 -9.31
CA HIS A 145 -36.55 19.97 -8.98
C HIS A 145 -36.92 21.45 -8.78
N GLN A 146 -38.13 21.85 -9.16
CA GLN A 146 -38.63 23.24 -9.08
C GLN A 146 -38.45 23.88 -7.69
N LEU A 147 -38.48 23.11 -6.62
CA LEU A 147 -38.24 23.60 -5.24
C LEU A 147 -36.75 23.83 -4.90
N GLY A 148 -35.86 23.86 -5.88
CA GLY A 148 -34.43 24.12 -5.68
C GLY A 148 -33.64 22.95 -5.06
N ASN A 149 -34.18 21.74 -5.09
CA ASN A 149 -33.57 20.54 -4.56
C ASN A 149 -32.85 19.73 -5.65
N THR A 150 -31.73 19.07 -5.32
CA THR A 150 -31.07 18.11 -6.19
C THR A 150 -31.47 16.69 -5.72
N LEU A 151 -32.41 16.09 -6.42
CA LEU A 151 -32.99 14.78 -6.10
C LEU A 151 -32.60 13.71 -7.11
N ASP A 152 -32.44 14.11 -8.39
CA ASP A 152 -32.02 13.23 -9.47
C ASP A 152 -30.51 13.22 -9.59
N LEU A 153 -29.93 12.04 -9.49
CA LEU A 153 -28.48 11.90 -9.43
C LEU A 153 -27.92 11.12 -10.62
N VAL A 154 -26.70 11.47 -11.01
CA VAL A 154 -25.88 10.73 -11.97
C VAL A 154 -24.61 10.32 -11.26
N ILE A 155 -24.43 9.03 -11.06
CA ILE A 155 -23.36 8.44 -10.29
C ILE A 155 -22.60 7.47 -11.17
N SER A 156 -21.27 7.56 -11.25
CA SER A 156 -20.51 6.63 -12.07
C SER A 156 -19.23 6.12 -11.42
N GLN A 157 -18.73 5.01 -11.97
CA GLN A 157 -17.39 4.49 -11.78
C GLN A 157 -16.91 3.80 -13.07
N PRO A 158 -15.70 4.14 -13.59
CA PRO A 158 -14.82 5.22 -13.13
C PRO A 158 -15.49 6.60 -13.30
N ALA A 159 -14.88 7.62 -12.68
CA ALA A 159 -15.29 9.00 -12.80
C ALA A 159 -15.03 9.52 -14.23
N ASN A 160 -16.01 9.40 -15.13
CA ASN A 160 -15.82 9.57 -16.57
C ASN A 160 -17.07 10.20 -17.23
N ILE A 161 -17.87 10.93 -16.48
CA ILE A 161 -19.02 11.68 -17.03
C ILE A 161 -18.54 13.06 -17.48
N ASN A 162 -18.90 13.46 -18.69
CA ASN A 162 -18.60 14.78 -19.27
C ASN A 162 -19.89 15.52 -19.60
N ASN A 163 -19.79 16.83 -19.80
CA ASN A 163 -20.87 17.69 -20.33
C ASN A 163 -22.21 17.46 -19.65
N ILE A 164 -22.24 17.53 -18.30
CA ILE A 164 -23.48 17.42 -17.56
C ILE A 164 -24.21 18.76 -17.56
N SER A 165 -25.51 18.74 -17.84
CA SER A 165 -26.37 19.92 -17.79
C SER A 165 -27.76 19.56 -17.29
N VAL A 166 -28.37 20.47 -16.59
CA VAL A 166 -29.73 20.36 -16.07
C VAL A 166 -30.60 21.40 -16.79
N SER A 167 -31.71 20.99 -17.35
CA SER A 167 -32.63 21.88 -18.09
C SER A 167 -34.09 21.60 -17.75
N ASP A 168 -34.84 22.67 -17.57
CA ASP A 168 -36.30 22.61 -17.44
C ASP A 168 -36.91 22.37 -18.81
N ILE A 169 -37.63 21.27 -18.98
CA ILE A 169 -38.31 20.90 -20.21
C ILE A 169 -39.86 21.11 -20.10
N ALA A 170 -40.30 21.69 -18.99
CA ALA A 170 -41.70 22.04 -18.71
C ALA A 170 -42.69 20.87 -18.82
N ILE A 171 -42.28 19.65 -18.63
CA ILE A 171 -43.10 18.43 -18.67
C ILE A 171 -43.42 17.92 -17.25
N SER A 172 -42.55 18.19 -16.27
CA SER A 172 -42.62 17.70 -14.90
C SER A 172 -42.09 18.78 -13.96
N ASP A 173 -42.32 18.64 -12.65
CA ASP A 173 -41.66 19.39 -11.60
C ASP A 173 -40.17 18.97 -11.40
N HIS A 174 -39.75 17.90 -12.04
CA HIS A 174 -38.34 17.48 -12.17
C HIS A 174 -37.74 17.97 -13.49
N TYR A 175 -36.47 18.39 -13.45
CA TYR A 175 -35.71 18.84 -14.60
C TYR A 175 -34.97 17.69 -15.30
N CYS A 176 -34.71 17.82 -16.58
CA CYS A 176 -34.01 16.85 -17.39
C CYS A 176 -32.49 16.97 -17.15
N VAL A 177 -31.85 15.86 -16.81
CA VAL A 177 -30.38 15.78 -16.65
C VAL A 177 -29.77 15.10 -17.88
N LEU A 178 -28.99 15.87 -18.65
CA LEU A 178 -28.22 15.37 -19.81
C LEU A 178 -26.76 15.19 -19.43
N PHE A 179 -26.16 14.09 -19.88
CA PHE A 179 -24.72 13.83 -19.64
C PHE A 179 -24.13 12.97 -20.76
N GLU A 180 -22.79 13.06 -20.91
CA GLU A 180 -22.02 12.27 -21.86
C GLU A 180 -21.10 11.30 -21.14
N PHE A 181 -20.96 10.11 -21.72
CA PHE A 181 -20.05 9.08 -21.25
C PHE A 181 -19.15 8.60 -22.38
N PRO A 182 -17.82 8.92 -22.38
CA PRO A 182 -16.93 8.67 -23.50
C PRO A 182 -16.44 7.22 -23.59
N PHE A 183 -16.22 6.75 -24.84
CA PHE A 183 -15.61 5.46 -25.19
C PHE A 183 -14.37 5.68 -26.07
N THR A 184 -13.28 4.90 -25.88
CA THR A 184 -12.05 5.01 -26.67
C THR A 184 -11.62 3.69 -27.31
N ILE A 185 -11.06 3.77 -28.55
CA ILE A 185 -10.53 2.64 -29.35
C ILE A 185 -9.00 2.83 -29.53
N HIS A 186 -8.17 1.79 -29.38
CA HIS A 186 -6.72 1.88 -29.34
C HIS A 186 -5.98 1.38 -30.60
N SER A 187 -4.78 1.96 -30.92
CA SER A 187 -3.85 1.64 -31.99
C SER A 187 -2.46 1.15 -31.50
N ASN A 188 -1.68 0.47 -32.38
CA ASN A 188 -0.45 -0.30 -32.12
C ASN A 188 0.86 0.52 -32.05
N ARG A 189 1.90 0.03 -31.31
CA ARG A 189 3.27 0.59 -31.18
C ARG A 189 4.38 -0.43 -31.48
N GLU A 190 5.60 0.08 -31.79
CA GLU A 190 6.81 -0.63 -32.21
C GLU A 190 7.69 -1.17 -31.05
N THR A 191 8.53 -2.17 -31.33
CA THR A 191 9.31 -2.93 -30.32
C THR A 191 10.81 -2.91 -30.59
N GLY A 192 11.64 -2.81 -29.55
CA GLY A 192 13.11 -2.80 -29.57
C GLY A 192 13.75 -4.19 -29.34
N ALA A 193 15.06 -4.28 -29.57
CA ALA A 193 15.89 -5.47 -29.31
C ALA A 193 16.15 -5.64 -27.80
N THR A 194 16.25 -6.88 -27.32
CA THR A 194 16.60 -7.17 -25.90
C THR A 194 17.81 -8.10 -25.83
N HIS A 195 18.77 -7.76 -24.94
CA HIS A 195 19.94 -8.58 -24.67
C HIS A 195 19.66 -9.53 -23.50
N LYS A 196 19.88 -10.84 -23.70
CA LYS A 196 19.67 -11.85 -22.63
C LYS A 196 20.74 -12.92 -22.67
N ARG A 197 21.13 -13.39 -21.48
CA ARG A 197 21.94 -14.61 -21.30
C ARG A 197 21.02 -15.82 -21.18
N CYS A 198 21.44 -16.95 -21.74
CA CYS A 198 20.73 -18.22 -21.61
C CYS A 198 21.45 -19.09 -20.56
N ILE A 199 20.92 -19.17 -19.36
CA ILE A 199 21.49 -19.93 -18.24
C ILE A 199 20.55 -21.10 -17.96
N ASN A 200 20.73 -22.19 -18.70
CA ASN A 200 20.05 -23.47 -18.49
C ASN A 200 20.78 -24.33 -17.41
N GLU A 201 20.26 -25.50 -17.11
CA GLU A 201 20.87 -26.41 -16.11
C GLU A 201 22.30 -26.82 -16.46
N SER A 202 22.56 -27.16 -17.74
CA SER A 202 23.91 -27.49 -18.20
C SER A 202 24.90 -26.32 -18.05
N ALA A 203 24.45 -25.09 -18.37
CA ALA A 203 25.27 -23.89 -18.16
C ALA A 203 25.53 -23.65 -16.66
N GLN A 204 24.55 -23.91 -15.78
CA GLN A 204 24.75 -23.79 -14.34
C GLN A 204 25.78 -24.81 -13.82
N GLN A 205 25.74 -26.07 -14.28
CA GLN A 205 26.71 -27.09 -13.93
C GLN A 205 28.13 -26.67 -14.34
N LYS A 206 28.30 -26.25 -15.60
CA LYS A 206 29.61 -25.79 -16.10
C LYS A 206 30.14 -24.56 -15.36
N ILE A 207 29.27 -23.63 -14.98
CA ILE A 207 29.65 -22.47 -14.14
C ILE A 207 30.13 -22.97 -12.77
N THR A 208 29.47 -23.94 -12.16
CA THR A 208 29.86 -24.53 -10.88
C THR A 208 31.22 -25.18 -10.95
N GLU A 209 31.49 -25.97 -12.00
CA GLU A 209 32.79 -26.62 -12.24
C GLU A 209 33.93 -25.59 -12.37
N LEU A 210 33.72 -24.54 -13.16
CA LEU A 210 34.71 -23.48 -13.34
C LEU A 210 34.94 -22.67 -12.07
N ILE A 211 33.91 -22.36 -11.29
CA ILE A 211 34.05 -21.66 -10.00
C ILE A 211 34.85 -22.53 -9.01
N SER A 212 34.61 -23.85 -8.98
CA SER A 212 35.31 -24.77 -8.07
C SER A 212 36.76 -24.98 -8.41
N SER A 213 37.17 -24.81 -9.68
CA SER A 213 38.52 -25.05 -10.16
C SER A 213 39.43 -23.83 -10.21
N ARG A 214 38.89 -22.59 -10.12
CA ARG A 214 39.67 -21.35 -10.21
C ARG A 214 39.95 -20.74 -8.84
N ASP A 215 41.14 -20.19 -8.67
CA ASP A 215 41.41 -19.26 -7.56
C ASP A 215 40.76 -17.92 -7.87
N LEU A 216 39.68 -17.62 -7.15
CA LEU A 216 38.89 -16.41 -7.40
C LEU A 216 39.58 -15.13 -6.93
N LEU A 217 40.61 -15.22 -6.05
CA LEU A 217 41.30 -14.04 -5.54
C LEU A 217 42.68 -13.81 -6.19
N ASN A 218 43.13 -14.72 -7.04
CA ASN A 218 44.43 -14.64 -7.77
C ASN A 218 45.63 -14.34 -6.86
N GLY A 219 45.60 -14.75 -5.59
CA GLY A 219 46.68 -14.48 -4.61
C GLY A 219 46.87 -13.01 -4.24
N HIS A 220 45.92 -12.11 -4.57
CA HIS A 220 46.01 -10.69 -4.26
C HIS A 220 46.00 -10.39 -2.76
N LYS A 221 46.79 -9.38 -2.34
CA LYS A 221 46.96 -9.01 -0.94
C LYS A 221 46.14 -7.80 -0.50
N SER A 222 45.91 -6.85 -1.40
CA SER A 222 45.12 -5.67 -1.07
C SER A 222 43.60 -5.94 -1.23
N LEU A 223 42.76 -5.28 -0.41
CA LEU A 223 41.31 -5.47 -0.41
C LEU A 223 40.67 -5.14 -1.78
N ASP A 224 41.10 -4.03 -2.42
CA ASP A 224 40.57 -3.61 -3.71
C ASP A 224 40.95 -4.57 -4.84
N GLU A 225 42.18 -5.11 -4.81
CA GLU A 225 42.64 -6.14 -5.75
C GLU A 225 41.88 -7.45 -5.55
N MET A 226 41.64 -7.89 -4.31
CA MET A 226 40.82 -9.08 -4.02
C MET A 226 39.43 -8.94 -4.62
N VAL A 227 38.77 -7.77 -4.46
CA VAL A 227 37.44 -7.52 -5.00
C VAL A 227 37.47 -7.45 -6.53
N ALA A 228 38.49 -6.82 -7.11
CA ALA A 228 38.66 -6.74 -8.56
C ALA A 228 38.87 -8.14 -9.16
N GLY A 229 39.75 -8.95 -8.60
CA GLY A 229 40.01 -10.33 -9.00
C GLY A 229 38.77 -11.20 -8.92
N PHE A 230 38.07 -11.14 -7.79
CA PHE A 230 36.82 -11.87 -7.55
C PHE A 230 35.77 -11.53 -8.62
N ASN A 231 35.55 -10.23 -8.87
CA ASN A 231 34.56 -9.78 -9.84
C ASN A 231 34.96 -10.15 -11.28
N SER A 232 36.24 -10.01 -11.66
CA SER A 232 36.75 -10.35 -13.00
C SER A 232 36.60 -11.84 -13.28
N ASN A 233 37.08 -12.69 -12.39
CA ASN A 233 37.02 -14.14 -12.54
C ASN A 233 35.57 -14.65 -12.71
N LEU A 234 34.65 -14.20 -11.83
CA LEU A 234 33.25 -14.59 -11.92
C LEU A 234 32.57 -14.08 -13.22
N LYS A 235 32.92 -12.87 -13.67
CA LYS A 235 32.38 -12.30 -14.92
C LYS A 235 32.92 -13.05 -16.13
N GLU A 236 34.20 -13.39 -16.17
CA GLU A 236 34.82 -14.18 -17.24
C GLU A 236 34.19 -15.56 -17.36
N ILE A 237 33.97 -16.26 -16.23
CA ILE A 237 33.26 -17.55 -16.20
C ILE A 237 31.85 -17.42 -16.77
N LEU A 238 31.13 -16.35 -16.41
CA LEU A 238 29.78 -16.12 -16.93
C LEU A 238 29.79 -15.80 -18.42
N ASP A 239 30.76 -15.00 -18.91
CA ASP A 239 30.86 -14.61 -20.32
C ASP A 239 31.30 -15.81 -21.19
N GLU A 240 32.16 -16.70 -20.67
CA GLU A 240 32.56 -17.96 -21.35
C GLU A 240 31.38 -18.92 -21.52
N VAL A 241 30.59 -19.16 -20.47
CA VAL A 241 29.55 -20.20 -20.48
C VAL A 241 28.22 -19.67 -21.00
N ALA A 242 27.87 -18.42 -20.73
CA ALA A 242 26.59 -17.83 -21.09
C ALA A 242 26.75 -16.41 -21.67
N PRO A 243 27.34 -16.27 -22.86
CA PRO A 243 27.54 -14.96 -23.49
C PRO A 243 26.20 -14.24 -23.74
N LEU A 244 26.25 -12.89 -23.76
CA LEU A 244 25.10 -12.06 -24.08
C LEU A 244 24.65 -12.28 -25.54
N LYS A 245 23.40 -12.71 -25.71
CA LYS A 245 22.77 -12.90 -27.01
C LYS A 245 21.71 -11.83 -27.26
N THR A 246 21.78 -11.17 -28.40
CA THR A 246 20.77 -10.21 -28.85
C THR A 246 19.57 -10.97 -29.41
N LYS A 247 18.42 -10.83 -28.77
CA LYS A 247 17.16 -11.40 -29.26
C LYS A 247 16.28 -10.28 -29.80
N ARG A 248 16.08 -10.27 -31.13
CA ARG A 248 15.07 -9.38 -31.72
C ARG A 248 13.69 -9.83 -31.28
N SER A 249 12.92 -8.92 -30.71
CA SER A 249 11.54 -9.19 -30.31
C SER A 249 10.71 -9.45 -31.57
N SER A 250 10.15 -10.65 -31.72
CA SER A 250 9.15 -10.89 -32.76
C SER A 250 7.88 -10.09 -32.47
N ARG A 251 7.31 -9.44 -33.48
CA ARG A 251 6.13 -8.57 -33.39
C ARG A 251 4.86 -9.23 -32.86
N VAL A 252 4.84 -10.53 -32.68
CA VAL A 252 3.68 -11.27 -32.17
C VAL A 252 3.82 -11.40 -30.65
N LYS A 253 3.12 -10.56 -29.88
CA LYS A 253 2.91 -10.80 -28.46
C LYS A 253 2.04 -12.06 -28.31
N THR A 254 2.67 -13.23 -28.33
CA THR A 254 1.99 -14.44 -27.90
C THR A 254 1.75 -14.36 -26.41
N SER A 255 0.48 -14.54 -26.01
CA SER A 255 0.15 -14.62 -24.59
C SER A 255 1.05 -15.66 -23.91
N PRO A 256 1.60 -15.40 -22.70
CA PRO A 256 2.62 -16.24 -22.07
C PRO A 256 2.22 -17.70 -21.84
N TRP A 257 0.92 -17.97 -21.82
CA TRP A 257 0.36 -19.33 -21.69
C TRP A 257 0.19 -20.09 -23.02
N ILE A 258 0.55 -19.48 -24.17
CA ILE A 258 0.52 -20.16 -25.47
C ILE A 258 1.82 -20.97 -25.65
N ASN A 259 1.81 -22.18 -25.15
CA ASN A 259 2.87 -23.18 -25.32
C ASN A 259 2.67 -24.06 -26.55
N GLU A 260 3.52 -25.07 -26.74
CA GLU A 260 3.44 -25.96 -27.89
C GLU A 260 2.15 -26.80 -27.90
N SER A 261 1.64 -27.24 -26.76
CA SER A 261 0.37 -27.94 -26.63
C SER A 261 -0.80 -27.13 -27.21
N VAL A 262 -0.88 -25.84 -26.84
CA VAL A 262 -1.91 -24.91 -27.38
C VAL A 262 -1.74 -24.68 -28.87
N ARG A 263 -0.49 -24.59 -29.37
CA ARG A 263 -0.20 -24.42 -30.82
C ARG A 263 -0.61 -25.66 -31.62
N GLU A 264 -0.38 -26.83 -31.07
CA GLU A 264 -0.77 -28.10 -31.70
C GLU A 264 -2.30 -28.19 -31.81
N LYS A 265 -3.05 -27.94 -30.75
CA LYS A 265 -4.51 -27.93 -30.79
C LYS A 265 -5.05 -26.86 -31.76
N LYS A 266 -4.38 -25.73 -31.89
CA LYS A 266 -4.72 -24.70 -32.90
C LYS A 266 -4.49 -25.22 -34.32
N ARG A 267 -3.40 -25.95 -34.57
CA ARG A 267 -3.12 -26.57 -35.88
C ARG A 267 -4.22 -27.57 -36.26
N GLN A 268 -4.60 -28.46 -35.32
CA GLN A 268 -5.69 -29.43 -35.49
C GLN A 268 -7.05 -28.75 -35.77
N CYS A 269 -7.37 -27.69 -35.03
CA CYS A 269 -8.60 -26.93 -35.26
C CYS A 269 -8.64 -26.28 -36.64
N ARG A 270 -7.51 -25.71 -37.13
CA ARG A 270 -7.41 -25.11 -38.48
C ARG A 270 -7.47 -26.18 -39.58
N ALA A 271 -6.95 -27.37 -39.35
CA ALA A 271 -7.05 -28.49 -40.30
C ALA A 271 -8.51 -28.94 -40.44
N ALA A 272 -9.22 -29.14 -39.34
CA ALA A 272 -10.64 -29.46 -39.34
C ALA A 272 -11.51 -28.38 -39.98
N GLU A 273 -11.18 -27.09 -39.76
CA GLU A 273 -11.87 -25.97 -40.40
C GLU A 273 -11.71 -26.00 -41.92
N ARG A 274 -10.50 -26.26 -42.43
CA ARG A 274 -10.24 -26.40 -43.90
C ARG A 274 -11.00 -27.57 -44.47
N ALA A 275 -11.04 -28.75 -43.80
CA ALA A 275 -11.76 -29.94 -44.25
C ALA A 275 -13.27 -29.64 -44.34
N TRP A 276 -13.85 -28.99 -43.32
CA TRP A 276 -15.27 -28.60 -43.35
C TRP A 276 -15.58 -27.58 -44.46
N ARG A 277 -14.73 -26.53 -44.59
CA ARG A 277 -14.92 -25.53 -45.68
C ARG A 277 -14.89 -26.12 -47.06
N LYS A 278 -14.07 -27.19 -47.29
CA LYS A 278 -13.95 -27.89 -48.55
C LYS A 278 -15.13 -28.82 -48.85
N SER A 279 -15.56 -29.62 -47.83
CA SER A 279 -16.56 -30.67 -48.02
C SER A 279 -17.99 -30.24 -47.72
N LYS A 280 -18.18 -29.22 -46.82
CA LYS A 280 -19.48 -28.80 -46.31
C LYS A 280 -20.31 -29.93 -45.65
N LEU A 281 -19.71 -31.09 -45.40
CA LEU A 281 -20.37 -32.22 -44.76
C LEU A 281 -20.61 -31.96 -43.27
N GLU A 282 -21.77 -32.38 -42.78
CA GLU A 282 -22.16 -32.23 -41.35
C GLU A 282 -21.16 -32.92 -40.42
N VAL A 283 -20.65 -34.10 -40.78
CA VAL A 283 -19.60 -34.81 -40.02
C VAL A 283 -18.37 -33.95 -39.78
N ASN A 284 -17.87 -33.26 -40.84
CA ASN A 284 -16.71 -32.37 -40.70
C ASN A 284 -17.04 -31.14 -39.86
N ARG A 285 -18.28 -30.68 -39.82
CA ARG A 285 -18.76 -29.62 -38.93
C ARG A 285 -18.72 -30.03 -37.45
N ILE A 286 -19.13 -31.27 -37.16
CA ILE A 286 -19.12 -31.87 -35.83
C ILE A 286 -17.65 -31.99 -35.34
N ILE A 287 -16.77 -32.54 -36.17
CA ILE A 287 -15.33 -32.67 -35.89
C ILE A 287 -14.69 -31.32 -35.60
N LEU A 288 -15.01 -30.28 -36.39
CA LEU A 288 -14.54 -28.94 -36.15
C LEU A 288 -15.01 -28.41 -34.78
N LYS A 289 -16.28 -28.63 -34.42
CA LYS A 289 -16.84 -28.23 -33.12
C LYS A 289 -16.11 -28.88 -31.96
N GLU A 290 -15.79 -30.14 -32.03
CA GLU A 290 -15.02 -30.86 -31.02
C GLU A 290 -13.59 -30.34 -30.89
N HIS A 291 -12.91 -30.06 -32.00
CA HIS A 291 -11.58 -29.45 -31.99
C HIS A 291 -11.58 -28.03 -31.42
N ILE A 292 -12.61 -27.22 -31.67
CA ILE A 292 -12.78 -25.89 -31.08
C ILE A 292 -12.95 -25.99 -29.55
N ILE A 293 -13.78 -26.93 -29.08
CA ILE A 293 -14.00 -27.17 -27.64
C ILE A 293 -12.68 -27.59 -26.98
N THR A 294 -11.98 -28.56 -27.59
CA THR A 294 -10.70 -29.05 -27.06
C THR A 294 -9.65 -27.97 -27.03
N TYR A 295 -9.52 -27.15 -28.09
CA TYR A 295 -8.60 -26.01 -28.14
C TYR A 295 -8.90 -24.99 -27.05
N ASN A 296 -10.15 -24.60 -26.87
CA ASN A 296 -10.57 -23.66 -25.83
C ASN A 296 -10.30 -24.19 -24.41
N ASN A 297 -10.55 -25.48 -24.17
CA ASN A 297 -10.26 -26.11 -22.89
C ASN A 297 -8.76 -26.16 -22.62
N THR A 298 -7.94 -26.44 -23.63
CA THR A 298 -6.46 -26.40 -23.51
C THR A 298 -5.97 -25.01 -23.15
N ILE A 299 -6.45 -23.96 -23.84
CA ILE A 299 -6.10 -22.55 -23.49
C ILE A 299 -6.47 -22.23 -22.04
N ARG A 300 -7.66 -22.61 -21.58
CA ARG A 300 -8.09 -22.37 -20.19
C ARG A 300 -7.19 -23.08 -19.19
N THR A 301 -6.81 -24.33 -19.46
CA THR A 301 -5.92 -25.10 -18.60
C THR A 301 -4.52 -24.49 -18.54
N GLU A 302 -3.92 -24.16 -19.68
CA GLU A 302 -2.58 -23.57 -19.72
C GLU A 302 -2.53 -22.17 -19.09
N ARG A 303 -3.58 -21.37 -19.26
CA ARG A 303 -3.71 -20.08 -18.57
C ARG A 303 -3.82 -20.24 -17.06
N LYS A 304 -4.56 -21.25 -16.61
CA LYS A 304 -4.68 -21.60 -15.19
C LYS A 304 -3.33 -22.04 -14.61
N ASN A 305 -2.60 -22.92 -15.29
CA ASN A 305 -1.29 -23.40 -14.88
C ASN A 305 -0.27 -22.26 -14.81
N TYR A 306 -0.25 -21.38 -15.79
CA TYR A 306 0.63 -20.21 -15.82
C TYR A 306 0.36 -19.27 -14.64
N LEU A 307 -0.90 -18.93 -14.36
CA LEU A 307 -1.27 -18.04 -13.26
C LEU A 307 -0.99 -18.70 -11.90
N SER A 308 -1.30 -19.98 -11.75
CA SER A 308 -1.02 -20.74 -10.52
C SER A 308 0.47 -20.78 -10.19
N LYS A 309 1.30 -21.02 -11.20
CA LYS A 309 2.77 -20.96 -11.05
C LYS A 309 3.24 -19.61 -10.55
N ILE A 310 2.82 -18.51 -11.20
CA ILE A 310 3.23 -17.15 -10.78
C ILE A 310 2.76 -16.84 -9.36
N ILE A 311 1.53 -17.19 -9.01
CA ILE A 311 0.99 -16.92 -7.67
C ILE A 311 1.76 -17.73 -6.60
N THR A 312 2.14 -18.95 -6.92
CA THR A 312 2.91 -19.79 -6.00
C THR A 312 4.35 -19.30 -5.86
N ASP A 313 5.01 -18.96 -6.97
CA ASP A 313 6.39 -18.48 -6.97
C ASP A 313 6.55 -17.11 -6.30
N HIS A 314 5.49 -16.29 -6.30
CA HIS A 314 5.52 -14.91 -5.81
C HIS A 314 4.52 -14.61 -4.69
N HIS A 315 4.02 -15.62 -3.96
CA HIS A 315 3.01 -15.44 -2.91
C HIS A 315 3.38 -14.39 -1.85
N ASN A 316 4.66 -14.18 -1.59
CA ASN A 316 5.17 -13.17 -0.66
C ASN A 316 5.51 -11.82 -1.33
N ASN A 317 5.27 -11.66 -2.64
CA ASN A 317 5.58 -10.43 -3.38
C ASN A 317 4.32 -9.83 -4.01
N THR A 318 3.57 -9.08 -3.21
CA THR A 318 2.31 -8.44 -3.62
C THR A 318 2.46 -7.51 -4.83
N ARG A 319 3.63 -6.87 -5.00
CA ARG A 319 3.90 -5.99 -6.15
C ARG A 319 3.96 -6.77 -7.47
N VAL A 320 4.65 -7.92 -7.47
CA VAL A 320 4.73 -8.80 -8.65
C VAL A 320 3.36 -9.39 -8.96
N LEU A 321 2.63 -9.84 -7.93
CA LEU A 321 1.26 -10.35 -8.10
C LEU A 321 0.34 -9.29 -8.72
N PHE A 322 0.39 -8.05 -8.20
CA PHE A 322 -0.41 -6.94 -8.74
C PHE A 322 -0.05 -6.64 -10.20
N SER A 323 1.25 -6.44 -10.51
CA SER A 323 1.68 -6.14 -11.87
C SER A 323 1.35 -7.25 -12.87
N THR A 324 1.36 -8.51 -12.42
CA THR A 324 1.01 -9.65 -13.27
C THR A 324 -0.50 -9.68 -13.56
N ILE A 325 -1.32 -9.49 -12.53
CA ILE A 325 -2.78 -9.43 -12.69
C ILE A 325 -3.14 -8.24 -13.59
N GLU A 326 -2.53 -7.10 -13.38
CA GLU A 326 -2.77 -5.89 -14.18
C GLU A 326 -2.38 -6.11 -15.66
N LYS A 327 -1.23 -6.73 -15.94
CA LYS A 327 -0.82 -7.10 -17.31
C LYS A 327 -1.76 -8.11 -17.98
N VAL A 328 -2.35 -9.01 -17.21
CA VAL A 328 -3.32 -10.00 -17.70
C VAL A 328 -4.67 -9.35 -18.01
N LEU A 329 -5.07 -8.37 -17.19
CA LEU A 329 -6.36 -7.68 -17.32
C LEU A 329 -6.32 -6.53 -18.34
N ASN A 330 -5.21 -5.81 -18.36
CA ASN A 330 -4.99 -4.65 -19.22
C ASN A 330 -3.74 -4.88 -20.08
N PRO A 331 -3.85 -5.66 -21.17
CA PRO A 331 -2.71 -5.96 -22.07
C PRO A 331 -2.29 -4.75 -22.92
N GLY A 332 -2.86 -3.59 -22.68
CA GLY A 332 -2.53 -2.33 -23.37
C GLY A 332 -1.08 -1.88 -23.17
N PRO A 333 -0.60 -0.93 -23.97
CA PRO A 333 0.74 -0.38 -23.79
C PRO A 333 0.79 0.35 -22.46
N VAL A 334 1.53 -0.21 -21.51
CA VAL A 334 2.05 0.59 -20.40
C VAL A 334 2.95 1.62 -21.09
N CYS A 335 2.66 2.91 -20.91
CA CYS A 335 3.59 3.97 -21.30
C CYS A 335 4.88 3.71 -20.52
N ASP A 336 5.85 3.08 -21.20
CA ASP A 336 7.05 2.58 -20.54
C ASP A 336 8.08 3.68 -20.63
N MET A 337 8.67 4.08 -19.50
CA MET A 337 9.79 5.03 -19.45
C MET A 337 10.95 4.56 -20.35
N LEU A 338 11.01 3.26 -20.68
CA LEU A 338 11.95 2.69 -21.64
C LEU A 338 11.77 3.23 -23.07
N SER A 339 10.58 3.71 -23.42
CA SER A 339 10.36 4.35 -24.75
C SER A 339 10.98 5.76 -24.85
N LEU A 340 11.31 6.37 -23.72
CA LEU A 340 11.99 7.67 -23.59
C LEU A 340 13.48 7.50 -23.27
N ALA A 341 13.99 6.27 -23.17
CA ALA A 341 15.34 5.97 -22.76
C ALA A 341 16.33 6.37 -23.84
N THR A 342 17.15 7.37 -23.54
CA THR A 342 18.30 7.80 -24.35
C THR A 342 19.45 8.17 -23.41
N THR A 343 20.69 8.14 -23.91
CA THR A 343 21.85 8.56 -23.12
C THR A 343 21.74 10.03 -22.66
N PRO A 344 21.31 11.01 -23.50
CA PRO A 344 21.05 12.36 -23.04
C PRO A 344 20.00 12.45 -21.92
N LYS A 345 18.94 11.61 -21.98
CA LYS A 345 17.92 11.60 -20.90
C LYS A 345 18.44 11.02 -19.59
N CYS A 346 19.38 10.06 -19.66
CA CYS A 346 20.07 9.58 -18.46
C CYS A 346 20.90 10.68 -17.81
N GLU A 347 21.63 11.49 -18.62
CA GLU A 347 22.43 12.61 -18.14
C GLU A 347 21.56 13.70 -17.50
N GLU A 348 20.46 14.07 -18.16
CA GLU A 348 19.46 15.02 -17.65
C GLU A 348 18.92 14.62 -16.24
N PHE A 349 18.65 13.32 -16.04
CA PHE A 349 18.24 12.81 -14.72
C PHE A 349 19.38 12.91 -13.70
N ALA A 350 20.62 12.61 -14.07
CA ALA A 350 21.77 12.64 -13.17
C ALA A 350 22.05 14.08 -12.70
N GLU A 351 22.10 15.01 -13.65
CA GLU A 351 22.24 16.43 -13.38
C GLU A 351 21.08 16.98 -12.51
N PHE A 352 19.84 16.61 -12.87
CA PHE A 352 18.67 17.02 -12.09
C PHE A 352 18.76 16.57 -10.63
N PHE A 353 19.10 15.31 -10.36
CA PHE A 353 19.18 14.82 -8.98
C PHE A 353 20.31 15.47 -8.20
N THR A 354 21.47 15.72 -8.83
CA THR A 354 22.60 16.42 -8.21
C THR A 354 22.25 17.87 -7.91
N ASN A 355 21.76 18.60 -8.92
CA ASN A 355 21.45 20.03 -8.80
C ASN A 355 20.32 20.30 -7.81
N LYS A 356 19.34 19.39 -7.74
CA LYS A 356 18.27 19.48 -6.73
C LYS A 356 18.79 19.47 -5.30
N ILE A 357 19.76 18.62 -4.99
CA ILE A 357 20.35 18.53 -3.64
C ILE A 357 21.17 19.78 -3.35
N LEU A 358 21.97 20.21 -4.31
CA LEU A 358 22.75 21.46 -4.19
C LEU A 358 21.85 22.68 -3.96
N ALA A 359 20.76 22.80 -4.73
CA ALA A 359 19.78 23.87 -4.55
C ALA A 359 19.12 23.83 -3.16
N ILE A 360 18.68 22.67 -2.67
CA ILE A 360 18.11 22.53 -1.32
C ILE A 360 19.11 22.98 -0.27
N ARG A 361 20.38 22.59 -0.40
CA ARG A 361 21.42 22.97 0.57
C ARG A 361 21.79 24.47 0.50
N ALA A 362 21.79 25.08 -0.69
CA ALA A 362 22.04 26.52 -0.88
C ALA A 362 20.93 27.40 -0.29
N GLU A 363 19.69 26.94 -0.29
CA GLU A 363 18.56 27.65 0.32
C GLU A 363 18.54 27.59 1.85
N ILE A 364 19.32 26.70 2.48
CA ILE A 364 19.35 26.54 3.93
C ILE A 364 20.26 27.60 4.55
N ILE A 365 19.69 28.50 5.32
CA ILE A 365 20.42 29.50 6.10
C ILE A 365 20.85 28.85 7.42
N ARG A 366 22.17 28.77 7.64
CA ARG A 366 22.76 28.25 8.87
C ARG A 366 23.21 29.36 9.76
N ASP A 367 23.16 29.12 11.07
CA ASP A 367 23.80 29.99 12.05
C ASP A 367 25.31 29.67 12.08
N PRO A 368 26.19 30.63 11.73
CA PRO A 368 27.65 30.40 11.74
C PRO A 368 28.20 30.05 13.14
N ASN A 369 27.52 30.49 14.19
CA ASN A 369 27.91 30.27 15.58
C ASN A 369 27.24 29.04 16.22
N TYR A 370 26.49 28.26 15.42
CA TYR A 370 25.81 27.06 15.95
C TYR A 370 26.80 26.02 16.46
N LEU A 371 26.77 25.77 17.75
CA LEU A 371 27.53 24.70 18.36
C LEU A 371 26.71 23.41 18.27
N GLN A 372 27.37 22.33 17.81
CA GLN A 372 26.73 21.02 17.75
C GLN A 372 26.31 20.58 19.17
N ASP A 373 25.06 20.08 19.29
CA ASP A 373 24.55 19.58 20.55
C ASP A 373 25.43 18.45 21.09
N ALA A 374 25.74 18.50 22.38
CA ALA A 374 26.45 17.43 23.09
C ALA A 374 25.44 16.42 23.69
N PRO A 375 25.79 15.14 23.79
CA PRO A 375 24.96 14.17 24.51
C PRO A 375 24.89 14.49 25.99
N ILE A 376 23.75 14.16 26.63
CA ILE A 376 23.56 14.39 28.07
C ILE A 376 24.48 13.48 28.90
N LYS A 377 24.81 12.30 28.35
CA LYS A 377 25.67 11.30 28.97
C LYS A 377 26.70 10.81 27.95
N GLU A 378 27.93 10.61 28.41
CA GLU A 378 28.95 9.99 27.56
C GLU A 378 28.53 8.59 27.09
N PRO A 379 28.57 8.32 25.77
CA PRO A 379 28.19 7.00 25.27
C PRO A 379 29.30 5.96 25.54
N PRO A 380 28.97 4.68 25.67
CA PRO A 380 29.93 3.61 25.65
C PRO A 380 30.70 3.59 24.33
N THR A 381 31.91 3.04 24.31
CA THR A 381 32.75 3.06 23.11
C THR A 381 32.76 1.74 22.36
N LEU A 382 32.69 1.82 21.02
CA LEU A 382 32.88 0.69 20.08
C LEU A 382 34.05 1.04 19.15
N GLN A 383 35.17 0.30 19.26
CA GLN A 383 36.41 0.59 18.53
C GLN A 383 36.68 -0.34 17.36
N THR A 384 36.28 -1.61 17.47
CA THR A 384 36.53 -2.64 16.48
C THR A 384 35.27 -3.47 16.23
N PHE A 385 35.09 -3.94 15.01
CA PHE A 385 34.10 -4.97 14.67
C PHE A 385 34.80 -6.35 14.77
N SER A 386 34.01 -7.37 15.06
CA SER A 386 34.45 -8.76 15.05
C SER A 386 34.38 -9.36 13.64
N ALA A 387 35.30 -10.25 13.31
CA ALA A 387 35.24 -11.06 12.12
C ALA A 387 33.96 -11.94 12.15
N ILE A 388 33.30 -12.09 10.97
CA ILE A 388 32.15 -12.99 10.84
C ILE A 388 32.61 -14.40 10.51
N THR A 389 31.82 -15.40 10.92
CA THR A 389 32.06 -16.82 10.60
C THR A 389 31.43 -17.19 9.25
N GLU A 390 31.80 -18.35 8.71
CA GLU A 390 31.16 -18.88 7.49
C GLU A 390 29.65 -19.15 7.69
N ASP A 391 29.24 -19.58 8.88
CA ASP A 391 27.84 -19.79 9.22
C ASP A 391 27.08 -18.48 9.25
N ASP A 392 27.66 -17.40 9.76
CA ASP A 392 27.08 -16.06 9.69
C ASP A 392 26.91 -15.60 8.23
N LEU A 393 27.94 -15.80 7.41
CA LEU A 393 27.92 -15.49 6.00
C LEU A 393 26.82 -16.29 5.28
N TYR A 394 26.69 -17.58 5.57
CA TYR A 394 25.61 -18.42 5.02
C TYR A 394 24.23 -17.88 5.37
N LYS A 395 24.01 -17.54 6.66
CA LYS A 395 22.72 -16.95 7.11
C LYS A 395 22.42 -15.64 6.39
N LEU A 396 23.41 -14.75 6.24
CA LEU A 396 23.28 -13.48 5.55
C LEU A 396 22.88 -13.66 4.08
N ILE A 397 23.52 -14.57 3.36
CA ILE A 397 23.26 -14.84 1.95
C ILE A 397 21.92 -15.55 1.76
N LYS A 398 21.61 -16.56 2.58
CA LYS A 398 20.38 -17.34 2.52
C LYS A 398 19.14 -16.43 2.65
N HIS A 399 19.13 -15.53 3.64
CA HIS A 399 17.99 -14.63 3.91
C HIS A 399 17.93 -13.38 3.02
N SER A 400 18.96 -13.15 2.19
CA SER A 400 18.96 -12.01 1.26
C SER A 400 18.00 -12.22 0.10
N LYS A 401 17.40 -11.14 -0.41
CA LYS A 401 16.52 -11.17 -1.59
C LYS A 401 17.32 -11.54 -2.85
N ARG A 402 16.66 -12.21 -3.81
CA ARG A 402 17.24 -12.53 -5.12
C ARG A 402 17.17 -11.29 -6.05
N SER A 403 17.90 -10.24 -5.73
CA SER A 403 17.96 -9.04 -6.57
C SER A 403 19.36 -8.91 -7.17
N THR A 404 19.47 -8.85 -8.49
CA THR A 404 20.74 -8.65 -9.20
C THR A 404 20.88 -7.20 -9.57
N CYS A 405 22.06 -6.61 -9.31
CA CYS A 405 22.50 -5.33 -9.83
C CYS A 405 23.26 -5.54 -11.15
N SER A 406 23.28 -4.55 -12.05
CA SER A 406 24.11 -4.64 -13.27
C SER A 406 25.62 -4.61 -12.97
N LEU A 407 26.00 -4.20 -11.77
CA LEU A 407 27.39 -4.23 -11.29
C LEU A 407 27.78 -5.59 -10.68
N ASP A 408 26.81 -6.49 -10.46
CA ASP A 408 27.13 -7.83 -9.95
C ASP A 408 27.85 -8.65 -11.04
N PRO A 409 28.97 -9.35 -10.72
CA PRO A 409 29.70 -10.12 -11.72
C PRO A 409 28.88 -11.28 -12.27
N ILE A 410 28.07 -11.91 -11.43
CA ILE A 410 27.13 -12.98 -11.79
C ILE A 410 25.76 -12.75 -11.13
N PRO A 411 24.67 -13.28 -11.69
CA PRO A 411 23.33 -13.19 -11.08
C PRO A 411 23.30 -13.73 -9.65
N THR A 412 22.58 -13.06 -8.76
CA THR A 412 22.49 -13.42 -7.33
C THR A 412 22.09 -14.88 -7.07
N PHE A 413 21.24 -15.48 -7.93
CA PHE A 413 20.86 -16.88 -7.76
C PHE A 413 22.02 -17.83 -8.00
N LEU A 414 22.96 -17.53 -8.92
CA LEU A 414 24.18 -18.30 -9.11
C LEU A 414 25.14 -18.18 -7.93
N MET A 415 25.27 -16.99 -7.35
CA MET A 415 26.05 -16.84 -6.11
C MET A 415 25.49 -17.72 -4.99
N LYS A 416 24.15 -17.74 -4.82
CA LYS A 416 23.51 -18.57 -3.80
C LYS A 416 23.69 -20.07 -4.03
N ASN A 417 23.56 -20.50 -5.30
CA ASN A 417 23.70 -21.91 -5.65
C ASN A 417 25.14 -22.42 -5.52
N ASN A 418 26.12 -21.53 -5.67
CA ASN A 418 27.55 -21.88 -5.60
C ASN A 418 28.19 -21.44 -4.28
N PHE A 419 27.40 -21.27 -3.22
CA PHE A 419 27.88 -20.77 -1.92
C PHE A 419 29.12 -21.50 -1.43
N ASN A 420 29.14 -22.84 -1.44
CA ASN A 420 30.22 -23.66 -0.93
C ASN A 420 31.58 -23.42 -1.58
N TYR A 421 31.60 -22.93 -2.82
CA TYR A 421 32.83 -22.63 -3.57
C TYR A 421 33.25 -21.16 -3.49
N ILE A 422 32.31 -20.25 -3.20
CA ILE A 422 32.61 -18.82 -3.10
C ILE A 422 32.69 -18.33 -1.65
N SER A 423 32.33 -19.16 -0.66
CA SER A 423 32.26 -18.74 0.75
C SER A 423 33.60 -18.27 1.28
N THR A 424 34.66 -19.03 1.06
CA THR A 424 36.01 -18.72 1.56
C THR A 424 36.57 -17.41 1.00
N PRO A 425 36.63 -17.17 -0.34
CA PRO A 425 37.14 -15.93 -0.86
C PRO A 425 36.22 -14.73 -0.47
N LEU A 426 34.91 -14.94 -0.40
CA LEU A 426 33.98 -13.89 0.01
C LEU A 426 34.14 -13.54 1.50
N LEU A 427 34.32 -14.53 2.35
CA LEU A 427 34.58 -14.35 3.79
C LEU A 427 35.91 -13.59 4.01
N GLN A 428 36.94 -13.90 3.24
CA GLN A 428 38.20 -13.18 3.30
C GLN A 428 38.05 -11.71 2.90
N ILE A 429 37.34 -11.39 1.83
CA ILE A 429 37.02 -9.99 1.42
C ILE A 429 36.30 -9.25 2.54
N ILE A 430 35.23 -9.86 3.08
CA ILE A 430 34.37 -9.23 4.10
C ILE A 430 35.17 -8.98 5.38
N ASN A 431 35.89 -10.00 5.89
CA ASN A 431 36.65 -9.88 7.13
C ASN A 431 37.85 -8.93 6.99
N THR A 432 38.54 -8.93 5.84
CA THR A 432 39.57 -7.92 5.56
C THR A 432 39.03 -6.52 5.62
N SER A 433 37.87 -6.27 4.97
CA SER A 433 37.20 -4.96 5.00
C SER A 433 36.84 -4.52 6.44
N ILE A 434 36.25 -5.42 7.21
CA ILE A 434 35.78 -5.15 8.58
C ILE A 434 36.97 -4.85 9.51
N LEU A 435 38.03 -5.67 9.43
CA LEU A 435 39.19 -5.59 10.33
C LEU A 435 40.12 -4.42 9.99
N THR A 436 40.26 -4.07 8.70
CA THR A 436 41.10 -2.94 8.28
C THR A 436 40.42 -1.59 8.39
N GLY A 437 39.07 -1.58 8.56
CA GLY A 437 38.29 -0.34 8.55
C GLY A 437 38.21 0.31 7.18
N ILE A 438 38.28 -0.47 6.09
CA ILE A 438 38.23 0.03 4.71
C ILE A 438 37.04 -0.59 3.96
N PHE A 439 36.24 0.27 3.34
CA PHE A 439 35.16 -0.18 2.44
C PHE A 439 35.67 -0.24 0.99
N PRO A 440 35.52 -1.38 0.26
CA PRO A 440 36.08 -1.54 -1.08
C PRO A 440 35.59 -0.48 -2.07
N SER A 441 36.50 0.05 -2.88
CA SER A 441 36.21 1.12 -3.87
C SER A 441 35.18 0.67 -4.92
N ALA A 442 35.28 -0.58 -5.39
CA ALA A 442 34.34 -1.15 -6.37
C ALA A 442 32.87 -1.20 -5.87
N PHE A 443 32.65 -1.14 -4.55
CA PHE A 443 31.29 -1.15 -3.96
C PHE A 443 30.74 0.25 -3.72
N LYS A 444 31.49 1.32 -3.99
CA LYS A 444 31.07 2.72 -3.79
C LYS A 444 30.21 3.25 -4.91
N THR A 445 30.19 2.61 -6.08
CA THR A 445 29.36 3.01 -7.21
C THR A 445 27.95 2.43 -7.10
N ALA A 446 26.93 3.27 -7.34
CA ALA A 446 25.52 2.88 -7.35
C ALA A 446 24.91 3.02 -8.75
N VAL A 447 24.09 2.08 -9.15
CA VAL A 447 23.21 2.22 -10.32
C VAL A 447 21.90 2.83 -9.88
N VAL A 448 21.64 4.07 -10.24
CA VAL A 448 20.40 4.74 -9.89
C VAL A 448 19.35 4.52 -10.97
N LYS A 449 18.17 4.03 -10.56
CA LYS A 449 17.00 3.92 -11.41
C LYS A 449 15.96 4.95 -10.98
N PRO A 450 15.61 5.92 -11.83
CA PRO A 450 14.52 6.85 -11.53
C PRO A 450 13.21 6.09 -11.33
N LEU A 451 12.57 6.23 -10.18
CA LEU A 451 11.30 5.60 -9.85
C LEU A 451 10.22 6.66 -9.69
N LEU A 452 9.16 6.58 -10.49
CA LEU A 452 8.02 7.49 -10.39
C LEU A 452 7.37 7.40 -9.00
N LYS A 453 7.14 8.53 -8.34
CA LYS A 453 6.57 8.61 -6.98
C LYS A 453 5.17 8.01 -6.88
N LYS A 454 4.35 8.20 -7.94
CA LYS A 454 3.00 7.62 -8.08
C LYS A 454 2.77 7.25 -9.55
N PRO A 455 2.04 6.14 -9.86
CA PRO A 455 1.83 5.68 -11.24
C PRO A 455 1.13 6.66 -12.18
N ASN A 456 0.36 7.60 -11.64
CA ASN A 456 -0.46 8.54 -12.42
C ASN A 456 0.22 9.91 -12.63
N LEU A 457 1.49 10.07 -12.23
CA LEU A 457 2.21 11.33 -12.43
C LEU A 457 2.77 11.39 -13.85
N ASP A 458 2.95 12.64 -14.35
CA ASP A 458 3.54 12.87 -15.65
C ASP A 458 4.98 12.37 -15.71
N TYR A 459 5.28 11.56 -16.74
CA TYR A 459 6.58 10.93 -16.99
C TYR A 459 7.65 11.92 -17.47
N ASN A 460 7.25 13.08 -17.98
CA ASN A 460 8.18 14.08 -18.51
C ASN A 460 8.72 14.97 -17.40
N THR A 461 8.04 15.08 -16.29
CA THR A 461 8.42 15.94 -15.17
C THR A 461 9.40 15.22 -14.24
N LEU A 462 10.69 15.61 -14.27
CA LEU A 462 11.76 14.98 -13.48
C LEU A 462 11.51 15.00 -11.97
N ASN A 463 10.83 16.05 -11.48
CA ASN A 463 10.47 16.19 -10.05
C ASN A 463 9.52 15.08 -9.54
N ASN A 464 8.87 14.37 -10.44
CA ASN A 464 7.99 13.25 -10.11
C ASN A 464 8.74 11.96 -9.78
N TYR A 465 10.07 11.93 -9.89
CA TYR A 465 10.91 10.76 -9.68
C TYR A 465 11.67 10.78 -8.36
N ARG A 466 12.01 9.57 -7.88
CA ARG A 466 12.95 9.33 -6.78
C ARG A 466 14.17 8.59 -7.30
N PRO A 467 15.40 8.96 -6.87
CA PRO A 467 16.62 8.23 -7.21
C PRO A 467 16.75 6.98 -6.33
N ILE A 468 16.44 5.80 -6.85
CA ILE A 468 16.62 4.56 -6.11
C ILE A 468 17.96 3.93 -6.48
N SER A 469 18.89 3.88 -5.52
CA SER A 469 20.22 3.31 -5.67
C SER A 469 20.15 1.78 -5.63
N ASN A 470 20.61 1.13 -6.69
CA ASN A 470 20.83 -0.30 -6.72
C ASN A 470 22.34 -0.58 -6.54
N LEU A 471 22.69 -1.16 -5.40
CA LEU A 471 24.06 -1.48 -4.99
C LEU A 471 24.38 -2.95 -5.30
N PRO A 472 25.66 -3.30 -5.50
CA PRO A 472 26.11 -4.68 -5.67
C PRO A 472 25.64 -5.60 -4.54
N PHE A 473 25.37 -6.85 -4.86
CA PHE A 473 24.88 -7.83 -3.90
C PHE A 473 25.86 -8.03 -2.74
N ILE A 474 27.16 -8.15 -3.06
CA ILE A 474 28.23 -8.36 -2.05
C ILE A 474 28.34 -7.13 -1.14
N SER A 475 28.25 -5.92 -1.68
CA SER A 475 28.18 -4.69 -0.90
C SER A 475 27.09 -4.75 0.17
N LYS A 476 25.89 -5.22 -0.21
CA LYS A 476 24.77 -5.38 0.73
C LYS A 476 25.00 -6.46 1.79
N ILE A 477 25.76 -7.51 1.47
CA ILE A 477 26.13 -8.54 2.45
C ILE A 477 27.12 -7.96 3.47
N LEU A 478 28.15 -7.25 3.01
CA LEU A 478 29.11 -6.55 3.87
C LEU A 478 28.41 -5.51 4.75
N GLU A 479 27.52 -4.67 4.18
CA GLU A 479 26.71 -3.72 4.95
C GLU A 479 25.87 -4.41 6.02
N LYS A 480 25.29 -5.58 5.72
CA LYS A 480 24.49 -6.34 6.69
C LYS A 480 25.33 -6.90 7.83
N ALA A 481 26.55 -7.38 7.55
CA ALA A 481 27.47 -7.87 8.58
C ALA A 481 27.80 -6.75 9.58
N VAL A 482 28.09 -5.55 9.09
CA VAL A 482 28.31 -4.36 9.92
C VAL A 482 27.03 -3.90 10.62
N PHE A 483 25.90 -3.88 9.91
CA PHE A 483 24.61 -3.51 10.49
C PHE A 483 24.24 -4.36 11.71
N LEU A 484 24.45 -5.66 11.66
CA LEU A 484 24.08 -6.54 12.77
C LEU A 484 24.89 -6.21 14.04
N GLN A 485 26.20 -6.03 13.91
CA GLN A 485 27.08 -5.70 15.04
C GLN A 485 26.77 -4.30 15.60
N LEU A 486 26.61 -3.31 14.72
CA LEU A 486 26.27 -1.96 15.12
C LEU A 486 24.89 -1.91 15.80
N ASN A 487 23.88 -2.58 15.24
CA ASN A 487 22.55 -2.62 15.81
C ASN A 487 22.50 -3.34 17.16
N GLN A 488 23.31 -4.38 17.36
CA GLN A 488 23.45 -5.03 18.65
C GLN A 488 24.01 -4.05 19.69
N PHE A 489 25.11 -3.39 19.39
CA PHE A 489 25.72 -2.38 20.26
C PHE A 489 24.74 -1.26 20.63
N LEU A 490 23.98 -0.72 19.65
CA LEU A 490 23.01 0.32 19.87
C LEU A 490 21.85 -0.08 20.79
N ASN A 491 21.38 -1.33 20.67
CA ASN A 491 20.29 -1.84 21.49
C ASN A 491 20.74 -2.21 22.91
N GLU A 492 21.93 -2.83 23.06
CA GLU A 492 22.49 -3.18 24.37
C GLU A 492 22.78 -1.96 25.26
N ASN A 493 23.03 -0.82 24.63
CA ASN A 493 23.37 0.43 25.31
C ASN A 493 22.28 1.50 25.28
N ASP A 494 21.07 1.16 24.80
CA ASP A 494 19.89 2.06 24.77
C ASP A 494 20.15 3.43 24.09
N ILE A 495 20.98 3.44 23.03
CA ILE A 495 21.41 4.67 22.34
C ILE A 495 20.29 5.28 21.49
N LEU A 496 19.43 4.43 20.89
CA LEU A 496 18.40 4.87 19.96
C LEU A 496 17.27 5.63 20.67
N GLU A 497 16.78 6.70 20.02
CA GLU A 497 15.64 7.47 20.56
C GLU A 497 14.41 6.58 20.79
N LYS A 498 13.83 6.66 21.98
CA LYS A 498 12.71 5.84 22.45
C LYS A 498 11.48 5.94 21.53
N PHE A 499 11.20 7.13 21.01
CA PHE A 499 10.06 7.43 20.16
C PHE A 499 10.38 7.43 18.65
N GLN A 500 11.55 6.86 18.23
CA GLN A 500 11.82 6.57 16.85
C GLN A 500 11.46 5.11 16.53
N SER A 501 10.50 4.91 15.61
CA SER A 501 10.01 3.58 15.25
C SER A 501 10.43 3.09 13.88
N GLY A 502 10.92 3.97 13.03
CA GLY A 502 11.36 3.57 11.68
C GLY A 502 12.57 2.66 11.70
N PHE A 503 12.55 1.59 10.92
CA PHE A 503 13.67 0.67 10.71
C PHE A 503 14.18 -0.07 11.97
N ARG A 504 13.37 -0.18 13.00
CA ARG A 504 13.69 -0.89 14.25
C ARG A 504 12.92 -2.20 14.37
N ALA A 505 13.58 -3.21 14.93
CA ALA A 505 12.93 -4.48 15.27
C ALA A 505 11.81 -4.27 16.30
N ASN A 506 10.76 -5.05 16.20
CA ASN A 506 9.56 -4.98 17.05
C ASN A 506 8.74 -3.68 16.95
N HIS A 507 9.19 -2.68 16.19
CA HIS A 507 8.47 -1.44 15.91
C HIS A 507 7.70 -1.53 14.58
N SER A 508 6.61 -0.79 14.46
CA SER A 508 5.78 -0.74 13.25
C SER A 508 5.00 0.57 13.19
N THR A 509 4.46 0.88 12.01
CA THR A 509 3.49 1.99 11.86
C THR A 509 2.29 1.83 12.79
N GLU A 510 1.86 0.59 13.04
CA GLU A 510 0.74 0.29 13.95
C GLU A 510 1.09 0.59 15.41
N THR A 511 2.29 0.20 15.88
CA THR A 511 2.70 0.49 17.27
C THR A 511 2.85 2.00 17.49
N ALA A 512 3.46 2.72 16.53
CA ALA A 512 3.61 4.17 16.57
C ALA A 512 2.24 4.89 16.64
N LEU A 513 1.33 4.56 15.71
CA LEU A 513 0.00 5.14 15.67
C LEU A 513 -0.86 4.73 16.88
N THR A 514 -0.70 3.50 17.40
CA THR A 514 -1.39 3.07 18.63
C THR A 514 -1.02 3.97 19.81
N LYS A 515 0.26 4.32 19.98
CA LYS A 515 0.71 5.26 21.01
C LYS A 515 0.08 6.64 20.83
N ILE A 516 0.23 7.22 19.63
CA ILE A 516 -0.27 8.58 19.34
C ILE A 516 -1.79 8.64 19.52
N VAL A 517 -2.54 7.72 18.90
CA VAL A 517 -4.01 7.72 18.98
C VAL A 517 -4.51 7.41 20.39
N ASN A 518 -3.78 6.58 21.17
CA ASN A 518 -4.07 6.37 22.58
C ASN A 518 -4.05 7.71 23.35
N ASP A 519 -2.98 8.48 23.22
CA ASP A 519 -2.82 9.75 23.94
C ASP A 519 -3.86 10.79 23.51
N LEU A 520 -4.11 10.88 22.18
CA LEU A 520 -5.13 11.78 21.63
C LEU A 520 -6.54 11.43 22.11
N ARG A 521 -6.89 10.14 22.24
CA ARG A 521 -8.18 9.68 22.76
C ARG A 521 -8.33 9.99 24.26
N LEU A 522 -7.27 9.80 25.05
CA LEU A 522 -7.28 10.12 26.46
C LEU A 522 -7.43 11.64 26.69
N SER A 523 -6.70 12.45 25.94
CA SER A 523 -6.84 13.92 25.96
C SER A 523 -8.26 14.36 25.59
N THR A 524 -8.83 13.81 24.50
CA THR A 524 -10.21 14.12 24.11
C THR A 524 -11.24 13.67 25.15
N ALA A 525 -11.00 12.55 25.84
CA ALA A 525 -11.86 12.06 26.91
C ALA A 525 -11.91 13.03 28.11
N THR A 526 -10.78 13.68 28.41
CA THR A 526 -10.72 14.73 29.47
C THR A 526 -11.17 16.11 28.96
N ASN A 527 -11.85 16.15 27.81
CA ASN A 527 -12.44 17.37 27.25
C ASN A 527 -11.42 18.44 26.80
N LYS A 528 -10.17 18.03 26.50
CA LYS A 528 -9.11 18.88 25.94
C LYS A 528 -9.10 18.82 24.42
N VAL A 529 -8.44 19.78 23.79
CA VAL A 529 -8.12 19.76 22.36
C VAL A 529 -6.66 19.39 22.21
N SER A 530 -6.34 18.47 21.31
CA SER A 530 -4.97 18.16 20.98
C SER A 530 -4.59 18.80 19.63
N ALA A 531 -3.43 19.43 19.58
CA ALA A 531 -2.79 19.89 18.36
C ALA A 531 -1.79 18.84 17.92
N LEU A 532 -2.00 18.24 16.74
CA LEU A 532 -1.09 17.26 16.11
C LEU A 532 -0.46 17.90 14.87
N VAL A 533 0.86 18.08 14.88
CA VAL A 533 1.63 18.62 13.75
C VAL A 533 2.39 17.50 13.08
N LEU A 534 2.24 17.37 11.77
CA LEU A 534 3.02 16.45 10.92
C LEU A 534 4.09 17.23 10.19
N LEU A 535 5.35 16.84 10.38
CA LEU A 535 6.51 17.45 9.73
C LEU A 535 7.02 16.53 8.62
N ASP A 536 7.21 17.07 7.41
CA ASP A 536 7.80 16.37 6.26
C ASP A 536 9.13 17.02 5.90
N LEU A 537 10.12 16.23 5.52
CA LEU A 537 11.44 16.70 5.11
C LEU A 537 11.62 16.62 3.60
N SER A 538 12.33 17.59 3.04
CA SER A 538 12.71 17.60 1.62
C SER A 538 13.99 16.82 1.39
N ALA A 539 13.91 15.68 0.70
CA ALA A 539 15.07 14.84 0.32
C ALA A 539 15.96 14.44 1.51
N ALA A 540 15.38 14.10 2.65
CA ALA A 540 16.03 13.89 3.94
C ALA A 540 17.28 12.98 3.89
N PHE A 541 17.23 11.87 3.15
CA PHE A 541 18.36 10.94 2.99
C PHE A 541 19.49 11.51 2.11
N ASP A 542 19.15 12.38 1.18
CA ASP A 542 20.08 12.86 0.15
C ASP A 542 20.84 14.13 0.61
N THR A 543 20.36 14.82 1.67
CA THR A 543 20.95 16.06 2.18
C THR A 543 21.85 15.89 3.41
N ILE A 544 21.98 14.67 3.96
CA ILE A 544 22.82 14.37 5.13
C ILE A 544 24.25 14.85 4.90
N ASP A 545 24.77 15.64 5.84
CA ASP A 545 26.16 16.07 5.84
C ASP A 545 27.07 15.00 6.45
N HIS A 546 28.10 14.60 5.71
CA HIS A 546 28.99 13.53 6.13
C HIS A 546 29.83 13.90 7.38
N ASN A 547 30.27 15.15 7.49
CA ASN A 547 31.05 15.61 8.64
C ASN A 547 30.20 15.64 9.91
N ILE A 548 28.99 16.17 9.81
CA ILE A 548 28.04 16.15 10.93
C ILE A 548 27.68 14.72 11.33
N LEU A 549 27.47 13.84 10.36
CA LEU A 549 27.19 12.43 10.64
C LEU A 549 28.36 11.76 11.38
N LEU A 550 29.60 11.91 10.89
CA LEU A 550 30.80 11.33 11.52
C LEU A 550 31.03 11.89 12.93
N HIS A 551 30.86 13.22 13.09
CA HIS A 551 30.92 13.83 14.41
C HIS A 551 29.89 13.21 15.37
N ARG A 552 28.65 13.02 14.91
CA ARG A 552 27.57 12.44 15.73
C ARG A 552 27.79 10.97 16.05
N LEU A 553 28.30 10.19 15.09
CA LEU A 553 28.69 8.81 15.32
C LEU A 553 29.79 8.70 16.39
N LYS A 554 30.72 9.66 16.42
CA LYS A 554 31.78 9.72 17.44
C LYS A 554 31.22 10.17 18.80
N THR A 555 30.51 11.29 18.85
CA THR A 555 30.13 11.94 20.12
C THR A 555 28.85 11.39 20.75
N TRP A 556 27.84 11.06 19.97
CA TRP A 556 26.55 10.59 20.46
C TRP A 556 26.45 9.05 20.54
N VAL A 557 27.16 8.38 19.66
CA VAL A 557 27.09 6.90 19.57
C VAL A 557 28.33 6.26 20.21
N GLY A 558 29.48 6.98 20.31
CA GLY A 558 30.70 6.45 20.89
C GLY A 558 31.52 5.61 19.93
N LEU A 559 31.36 5.77 18.62
CA LEU A 559 32.14 5.00 17.65
C LEU A 559 33.54 5.62 17.48
N SER A 560 34.56 4.78 17.47
CA SER A 560 35.94 5.19 17.33
C SER A 560 36.80 4.13 16.60
N GLY A 561 38.10 4.33 16.47
CA GLY A 561 39.02 3.34 15.90
C GLY A 561 38.63 2.87 14.50
N HIS A 562 38.73 1.55 14.27
CA HIS A 562 38.44 0.92 12.98
C HIS A 562 36.94 1.01 12.58
N VAL A 563 36.04 1.03 13.56
CA VAL A 563 34.60 1.18 13.33
C VAL A 563 34.29 2.51 12.67
N LEU A 564 34.79 3.61 13.24
CA LEU A 564 34.54 4.96 12.69
C LEU A 564 35.25 5.12 11.35
N LYS A 565 36.46 4.62 11.20
CA LYS A 565 37.21 4.62 9.93
C LYS A 565 36.47 3.87 8.83
N TRP A 566 35.88 2.72 9.15
CA TRP A 566 35.08 1.96 8.19
C TRP A 566 33.85 2.73 7.72
N LEU A 567 33.13 3.36 8.66
CA LEU A 567 31.94 4.17 8.33
C LEU A 567 32.30 5.42 7.52
N GLU A 568 33.40 6.09 7.83
CA GLU A 568 33.93 7.18 7.02
C GLU A 568 34.26 6.72 5.60
N SER A 569 35.00 5.60 5.48
CA SER A 569 35.30 4.98 4.19
C SER A 569 34.02 4.60 3.42
N TYR A 570 32.98 4.13 4.13
CA TYR A 570 31.72 3.72 3.55
C TYR A 570 30.91 4.88 2.95
N ILE A 571 30.84 6.04 3.63
CA ILE A 571 30.02 7.18 3.18
C ILE A 571 30.72 8.09 2.20
N THR A 572 32.07 8.17 2.23
CA THR A 572 32.84 9.10 1.40
C THR A 572 33.22 8.55 0.03
N ARG A 573 33.47 9.46 -0.93
CA ARG A 573 33.92 9.17 -2.31
C ARG A 573 33.01 8.19 -3.04
N ARG A 574 31.70 8.34 -2.87
CA ARG A 574 30.70 7.53 -3.57
C ARG A 574 30.33 8.16 -4.90
N GLN A 575 29.96 7.30 -5.85
CA GLN A 575 29.51 7.72 -7.17
C GLN A 575 28.21 7.04 -7.58
N PHE A 576 27.50 7.62 -8.51
CA PHE A 576 26.35 6.99 -9.14
C PHE A 576 26.29 7.29 -10.63
N TYR A 577 25.60 6.43 -11.36
CA TYR A 577 25.15 6.71 -12.71
C TYR A 577 23.70 6.30 -12.90
N ILE A 578 22.99 6.97 -13.82
CA ILE A 578 21.60 6.63 -14.18
C ILE A 578 21.60 5.51 -15.22
N SER A 579 20.68 4.56 -15.08
CA SER A 579 20.46 3.51 -16.08
C SER A 579 18.99 3.43 -16.48
N LEU A 580 18.69 3.62 -17.77
CA LEU A 580 17.37 3.48 -18.41
C LEU A 580 17.48 2.49 -19.56
N GLY A 581 17.04 1.24 -19.35
CA GLY A 581 17.25 0.18 -20.33
C GLY A 581 18.73 -0.06 -20.56
N ASP A 582 19.16 0.06 -21.83
CA ASP A 582 20.55 -0.13 -22.26
C ASP A 582 21.37 1.19 -22.26
N HIS A 583 20.74 2.32 -21.91
CA HIS A 583 21.38 3.63 -21.86
C HIS A 583 21.84 3.97 -20.43
N ILE A 584 23.02 4.57 -20.33
CA ILE A 584 23.63 4.99 -19.06
C ILE A 584 24.14 6.43 -19.16
N SER A 585 24.16 7.14 -18.01
CA SER A 585 24.87 8.42 -17.88
C SER A 585 26.35 8.22 -17.57
N LYS A 586 27.11 9.30 -17.48
CA LYS A 586 28.44 9.34 -16.85
C LYS A 586 28.31 9.09 -15.35
N ASN A 587 29.44 8.85 -14.67
CA ASN A 587 29.50 8.79 -13.23
C ASN A 587 29.43 10.19 -12.63
N HIS A 588 28.59 10.37 -11.62
CA HIS A 588 28.45 11.60 -10.84
C HIS A 588 28.84 11.34 -9.40
N ASP A 589 29.54 12.28 -8.76
CA ASP A 589 29.92 12.19 -7.34
C ASP A 589 28.72 12.41 -6.42
N VAL A 590 28.76 11.76 -5.25
CA VAL A 590 27.79 11.90 -4.16
C VAL A 590 28.46 12.53 -2.95
N PRO A 591 28.57 13.86 -2.91
CA PRO A 591 29.26 14.56 -1.81
C PRO A 591 28.46 14.59 -0.51
N PHE A 592 27.17 14.34 -0.57
CA PHE A 592 26.22 14.37 0.56
C PHE A 592 25.27 13.19 0.51
N GLY A 593 24.63 12.92 1.64
CA GLY A 593 23.57 11.94 1.72
C GLY A 593 24.06 10.51 1.94
N VAL A 594 23.09 9.63 2.11
CA VAL A 594 23.29 8.17 2.19
C VAL A 594 22.44 7.49 1.12
N ALA A 595 22.97 6.45 0.49
CA ALA A 595 22.35 5.81 -0.66
C ALA A 595 20.95 5.25 -0.33
N GLN A 596 19.90 5.77 -0.99
CA GLN A 596 18.55 5.25 -0.89
C GLN A 596 18.46 3.84 -1.49
N GLY A 597 18.52 2.81 -0.64
CA GLY A 597 18.54 1.39 -1.06
C GLY A 597 19.70 0.60 -0.46
N SER A 598 20.58 1.23 0.31
CA SER A 598 21.59 0.58 1.16
C SER A 598 20.96 -0.07 2.40
N CYS A 599 21.70 -0.97 3.04
CA CYS A 599 21.28 -1.59 4.30
C CYS A 599 21.50 -0.65 5.50
N LEU A 600 22.59 0.12 5.48
CA LEU A 600 22.99 1.02 6.57
C LEU A 600 22.31 2.40 6.51
N GLY A 601 21.90 2.87 5.32
CA GLY A 601 21.33 4.21 5.14
C GLY A 601 20.22 4.56 6.13
N PRO A 602 19.20 3.70 6.34
CA PRO A 602 18.13 3.95 7.31
C PRO A 602 18.62 4.11 8.75
N LEU A 603 19.59 3.29 9.16
CA LEU A 603 20.16 3.36 10.50
C LEU A 603 20.99 4.65 10.68
N LEU A 604 21.85 4.98 9.71
CA LEU A 604 22.65 6.20 9.72
C LEU A 604 21.77 7.46 9.75
N PHE A 605 20.66 7.47 9.04
CA PHE A 605 19.68 8.54 9.14
C PHE A 605 19.08 8.64 10.55
N SER A 606 18.68 7.53 11.17
CA SER A 606 18.15 7.52 12.54
C SER A 606 19.20 8.04 13.55
N LEU A 607 20.47 7.69 13.36
CA LEU A 607 21.56 8.19 14.19
C LEU A 607 21.84 9.69 13.93
N TYR A 608 21.67 10.15 12.70
CA TYR A 608 21.75 11.57 12.37
C TYR A 608 20.69 12.41 13.08
N MET A 609 19.50 11.84 13.31
CA MET A 609 18.36 12.51 13.96
C MET A 609 18.37 12.44 15.50
N LEU A 610 19.34 11.78 16.14
CA LEU A 610 19.35 11.55 17.59
C LEU A 610 19.12 12.80 18.47
N PRO A 611 19.76 13.96 18.19
CA PRO A 611 19.58 15.14 19.05
C PRO A 611 18.18 15.73 19.01
N LEU A 612 17.43 15.54 17.93
CA LEU A 612 16.10 16.13 17.74
C LEU A 612 15.14 15.81 18.90
N GLY A 613 15.16 14.57 19.39
CA GLY A 613 14.32 14.14 20.50
C GLY A 613 14.56 14.96 21.78
N ASN A 614 15.81 15.27 22.08
CA ASN A 614 16.17 16.08 23.24
C ASN A 614 15.68 17.54 23.10
N ILE A 615 15.75 18.10 21.89
CA ILE A 615 15.26 19.45 21.59
C ILE A 615 13.75 19.53 21.83
N ILE A 616 12.97 18.57 21.30
CA ILE A 616 11.53 18.55 21.45
C ILE A 616 11.13 18.40 22.93
N LYS A 617 11.79 17.52 23.66
CA LYS A 617 11.54 17.26 25.10
C LYS A 617 11.76 18.50 25.98
N LYS A 618 12.71 19.41 25.65
CA LYS A 618 12.92 20.68 26.35
C LYS A 618 11.69 21.60 26.37
N HIS A 619 10.81 21.45 25.38
CA HIS A 619 9.57 22.23 25.27
C HIS A 619 8.35 21.52 25.84
N ASN A 620 8.50 20.37 26.51
CA ASN A 620 7.39 19.54 27.03
C ASN A 620 6.37 19.17 25.93
N ILE A 621 6.82 18.89 24.72
CA ILE A 621 6.02 18.44 23.60
C ILE A 621 6.20 16.92 23.44
N ASP A 622 5.11 16.22 23.32
CA ASP A 622 5.11 14.81 22.96
C ASP A 622 5.40 14.67 21.46
N PHE A 623 6.14 13.63 21.10
CA PHE A 623 6.46 13.37 19.70
C PHE A 623 6.59 11.87 19.40
N HIS A 624 6.49 11.56 18.13
CA HIS A 624 6.82 10.25 17.60
C HIS A 624 7.39 10.39 16.20
N SER A 625 8.55 9.76 15.95
CA SER A 625 9.19 9.76 14.63
C SER A 625 9.13 8.38 14.00
N TYR A 626 8.88 8.32 12.71
CA TYR A 626 8.96 7.13 11.89
C TYR A 626 9.85 7.39 10.68
N ALA A 627 11.14 7.12 10.80
CA ALA A 627 12.19 7.58 9.89
C ALA A 627 12.20 9.12 9.82
N ASP A 628 11.94 9.70 8.65
CA ASP A 628 11.87 11.14 8.39
C ASP A 628 10.52 11.77 8.79
N ASP A 629 9.46 11.00 8.86
CA ASP A 629 8.14 11.48 9.29
C ASP A 629 8.14 11.73 10.81
N THR A 630 8.11 13.00 11.23
CA THR A 630 8.06 13.40 12.66
C THR A 630 6.71 14.01 12.99
N GLN A 631 6.09 13.53 14.05
CA GLN A 631 4.78 13.94 14.55
C GLN A 631 4.96 14.56 15.92
N LEU A 632 4.57 15.83 16.08
CA LEU A 632 4.55 16.53 17.35
C LEU A 632 3.11 16.65 17.83
N TYR A 633 2.84 16.44 19.11
CA TYR A 633 1.48 16.64 19.63
C TYR A 633 1.48 17.14 21.07
N ILE A 634 0.49 17.94 21.37
CA ILE A 634 0.27 18.50 22.70
C ILE A 634 -1.22 18.68 22.98
N SER A 635 -1.61 18.46 24.22
CA SER A 635 -2.98 18.72 24.70
C SER A 635 -3.12 20.16 25.17
N VAL A 636 -4.12 20.86 24.65
CA VAL A 636 -4.38 22.28 24.90
C VAL A 636 -5.72 22.44 25.65
N GLU A 637 -5.71 23.17 26.72
CA GLU A 637 -6.94 23.65 27.37
C GLU A 637 -7.36 24.96 26.70
N PRO A 638 -8.61 25.12 26.23
CA PRO A 638 -9.02 26.26 25.43
C PRO A 638 -8.74 27.64 26.07
N ASN A 639 -8.67 27.69 27.38
CA ASN A 639 -8.42 28.92 28.15
C ASN A 639 -6.95 29.15 28.51
N LYS A 640 -6.03 28.26 28.09
CA LYS A 640 -4.61 28.34 28.39
C LYS A 640 -3.78 28.31 27.10
N THR A 641 -3.35 29.46 26.62
CA THR A 641 -2.57 29.59 25.37
C THR A 641 -1.08 29.22 25.54
N THR A 642 -0.60 28.98 26.78
CA THR A 642 0.80 28.60 27.05
C THR A 642 1.27 27.37 26.31
N ALA A 643 0.40 26.37 26.14
CA ALA A 643 0.70 25.15 25.39
C ALA A 643 0.95 25.43 23.89
N LEU A 644 0.19 26.37 23.29
CA LEU A 644 0.41 26.78 21.89
C LEU A 644 1.71 27.57 21.75
N GLN A 645 2.05 28.40 22.73
CA GLN A 645 3.35 29.11 22.75
C GLN A 645 4.50 28.10 22.83
N SER A 646 4.40 27.09 23.69
CA SER A 646 5.39 26.00 23.76
C SER A 646 5.52 25.26 22.41
N LEU A 647 4.40 25.00 21.73
CA LEU A 647 4.41 24.37 20.41
C LEU A 647 5.10 25.25 19.36
N THR A 648 4.78 26.53 19.31
CA THR A 648 5.41 27.50 18.39
C THR A 648 6.90 27.61 18.66
N SER A 649 7.32 27.73 19.93
CA SER A 649 8.73 27.77 20.33
C SER A 649 9.46 26.47 19.96
N CYS A 650 8.81 25.32 20.16
CA CYS A 650 9.34 24.02 19.77
C CYS A 650 9.54 23.93 18.24
N LEU A 651 8.55 24.35 17.46
CA LEU A 651 8.65 24.35 16.00
C LEU A 651 9.77 25.26 15.51
N SER A 652 9.94 26.42 16.11
CA SER A 652 11.05 27.33 15.81
C SER A 652 12.40 26.68 16.13
N ALA A 653 12.54 26.05 17.32
CA ALA A 653 13.76 25.34 17.72
C ALA A 653 14.08 24.16 16.80
N VAL A 654 13.05 23.38 16.43
CA VAL A 654 13.17 22.24 15.48
C VAL A 654 13.62 22.75 14.11
N THR A 655 13.00 23.83 13.60
CA THR A 655 13.37 24.42 12.30
C THR A 655 14.81 24.92 12.31
N HIS A 656 15.21 25.62 13.38
CA HIS A 656 16.57 26.10 13.55
C HIS A 656 17.58 24.95 13.60
N TRP A 657 17.30 23.91 14.37
CA TRP A 657 18.15 22.72 14.44
C TRP A 657 18.26 22.02 13.08
N MET A 658 17.14 21.83 12.38
CA MET A 658 17.14 21.18 11.06
C MET A 658 17.97 21.97 10.05
N SER A 659 17.82 23.29 10.00
CA SER A 659 18.63 24.15 9.12
C SER A 659 20.13 24.00 9.41
N ASN A 660 20.53 23.99 10.68
CA ASN A 660 21.94 23.82 11.06
C ASN A 660 22.50 22.41 10.77
N ASN A 661 21.60 21.44 10.54
CA ASN A 661 21.95 20.09 10.14
C ASN A 661 21.63 19.78 8.65
N PHE A 662 21.55 20.78 7.78
CA PHE A 662 21.27 20.65 6.35
C PHE A 662 19.97 19.87 6.02
N LEU A 663 18.99 19.92 6.91
CA LEU A 663 17.67 19.34 6.70
C LEU A 663 16.67 20.48 6.45
N LYS A 664 15.90 20.37 5.36
CA LYS A 664 14.91 21.38 5.01
C LYS A 664 13.50 20.86 5.29
N LEU A 665 12.78 21.55 6.18
CA LEU A 665 11.35 21.32 6.36
C LEU A 665 10.58 21.70 5.11
N ASN A 666 9.59 20.89 4.76
CA ASN A 666 8.69 21.14 3.66
C ASN A 666 7.42 21.81 4.19
N GLU A 667 7.42 23.15 4.22
CA GLU A 667 6.29 23.93 4.74
C GLU A 667 4.97 23.61 4.03
N ASN A 668 5.01 23.37 2.70
CA ASN A 668 3.82 23.05 1.91
C ASN A 668 3.19 21.70 2.27
N LYS A 669 3.92 20.84 2.94
CA LYS A 669 3.46 19.53 3.40
C LYS A 669 3.35 19.44 4.92
N THR A 670 3.74 20.48 5.64
CA THR A 670 3.49 20.58 7.07
C THR A 670 1.98 20.72 7.29
N GLU A 671 1.39 19.86 8.11
CA GLU A 671 -0.04 19.84 8.38
C GLU A 671 -0.29 19.86 9.88
N LEU A 672 -1.32 20.62 10.31
CA LEU A 672 -1.80 20.69 11.69
C LEU A 672 -3.24 20.15 11.75
N LEU A 673 -3.46 19.17 12.60
CA LEU A 673 -4.80 18.65 12.89
C LEU A 673 -5.18 19.00 14.34
N LEU A 674 -6.30 19.70 14.51
CA LEU A 674 -6.91 19.92 15.83
C LEU A 674 -7.90 18.78 16.12
N ILE A 675 -7.73 18.12 17.25
CA ILE A 675 -8.51 16.93 17.63
C ILE A 675 -9.21 17.18 18.95
N GLY A 676 -10.52 16.99 18.99
CA GLY A 676 -11.34 17.18 20.19
C GLY A 676 -12.73 17.71 19.91
N PRO A 677 -13.49 18.16 20.92
CA PRO A 677 -14.83 18.71 20.73
C PRO A 677 -14.85 19.90 19.79
N LYS A 678 -15.85 19.96 18.91
CA LYS A 678 -15.92 20.93 17.79
C LYS A 678 -15.93 22.38 18.32
N ASP A 679 -16.76 22.67 19.30
CA ASP A 679 -16.86 23.97 19.95
C ASP A 679 -15.52 24.48 20.47
N LYS A 680 -14.74 23.62 21.08
CA LYS A 680 -13.42 23.92 21.63
C LYS A 680 -12.35 24.10 20.57
N ARG A 681 -12.41 23.32 19.50
CA ARG A 681 -11.51 23.47 18.33
C ARG A 681 -11.74 24.85 17.68
N GLU A 682 -13.00 25.21 17.45
CA GLU A 682 -13.36 26.52 16.89
C GLU A 682 -12.93 27.68 17.78
N ALA A 683 -13.09 27.57 19.09
CA ALA A 683 -12.61 28.56 20.06
C ALA A 683 -11.07 28.73 20.05
N LEU A 684 -10.33 27.69 19.68
CA LEU A 684 -8.86 27.70 19.66
C LEU A 684 -8.29 28.32 18.37
N LEU A 685 -9.00 28.31 17.26
CA LEU A 685 -8.53 28.81 15.95
C LEU A 685 -7.94 30.23 15.99
N PRO A 686 -8.57 31.25 16.63
CA PRO A 686 -8.00 32.60 16.70
C PRO A 686 -6.63 32.68 17.40
N SER A 687 -6.36 31.74 18.31
CA SER A 687 -5.11 31.70 19.12
C SER A 687 -3.94 31.03 18.41
N LEU A 688 -4.15 30.43 17.23
CA LEU A 688 -3.12 29.70 16.48
C LEU A 688 -2.12 30.63 15.77
N GLY A 689 -2.47 31.90 15.51
CA GLY A 689 -1.60 32.83 14.79
C GLY A 689 -1.15 32.24 13.44
N ASN A 690 0.16 32.21 13.20
CA ASN A 690 0.75 31.71 11.96
C ASN A 690 0.53 30.18 11.72
N LEU A 691 0.20 29.42 12.76
CA LEU A 691 -0.08 27.99 12.60
C LEU A 691 -1.41 27.72 11.88
N ASN A 692 -2.29 28.71 11.78
CA ASN A 692 -3.61 28.56 11.17
C ASN A 692 -3.56 28.14 9.70
N GLN A 693 -2.52 28.54 8.95
CA GLN A 693 -2.31 28.17 7.54
C GLN A 693 -2.11 26.65 7.34
N TYR A 694 -1.64 25.95 8.37
CA TYR A 694 -1.37 24.49 8.33
C TYR A 694 -2.57 23.66 8.77
N VAL A 695 -3.65 24.28 9.29
CA VAL A 695 -4.83 23.57 9.81
C VAL A 695 -5.53 22.79 8.70
N ARG A 696 -5.80 21.51 8.97
CA ARG A 696 -6.54 20.60 8.09
C ARG A 696 -7.63 19.89 8.89
N GLU A 697 -8.74 19.55 8.23
CA GLU A 697 -9.81 18.73 8.84
C GLU A 697 -9.40 17.26 8.94
N GLN A 698 -8.51 16.80 8.10
CA GLN A 698 -7.98 15.45 8.07
C GLN A 698 -6.54 15.44 7.56
N VAL A 699 -5.72 14.57 8.12
CA VAL A 699 -4.31 14.39 7.74
C VAL A 699 -4.00 12.92 7.52
N THR A 700 -2.99 12.62 6.69
CA THR A 700 -2.53 11.24 6.47
C THR A 700 -1.24 11.00 7.23
N SER A 701 -1.31 10.26 8.34
CA SER A 701 -0.16 9.83 9.12
C SER A 701 0.12 8.35 8.91
N LEU A 702 1.34 8.01 8.48
CA LEU A 702 1.81 6.62 8.26
C LEU A 702 0.80 5.76 7.48
N GLY A 703 0.12 6.36 6.49
CA GLY A 703 -0.86 5.67 5.64
C GLY A 703 -2.29 5.60 6.19
N VAL A 704 -2.53 6.01 7.44
CA VAL A 704 -3.86 6.13 8.07
C VAL A 704 -4.33 7.58 7.97
N ILE A 705 -5.61 7.79 7.61
CA ILE A 705 -6.23 9.12 7.63
C ILE A 705 -6.83 9.34 9.01
N LEU A 706 -6.33 10.34 9.71
CA LEU A 706 -6.86 10.83 10.98
C LEU A 706 -7.74 12.05 10.71
N ASP A 707 -8.88 12.12 11.37
CA ASP A 707 -9.82 13.23 11.31
C ASP A 707 -9.97 13.89 12.68
N SER A 708 -10.44 15.12 12.72
CA SER A 708 -10.56 15.95 13.92
C SER A 708 -11.38 15.33 15.04
N ASP A 709 -12.28 14.40 14.74
CA ASP A 709 -13.11 13.68 15.72
C ASP A 709 -12.56 12.28 16.05
N LEU A 710 -11.43 11.87 15.49
CA LEU A 710 -10.88 10.51 15.53
C LEU A 710 -11.91 9.42 15.17
N SER A 711 -12.84 9.75 14.28
CA SER A 711 -13.88 8.84 13.82
C SER A 711 -13.35 7.79 12.83
N LEU A 712 -12.22 8.03 12.22
CA LEU A 712 -11.56 7.22 11.18
C LEU A 712 -12.46 6.89 9.97
N LYS A 713 -13.60 7.58 9.82
CA LYS A 713 -14.51 7.37 8.69
C LYS A 713 -13.83 7.60 7.33
N PRO A 714 -13.03 8.67 7.13
CA PRO A 714 -12.30 8.89 5.88
C PRO A 714 -11.32 7.76 5.56
N HIS A 715 -10.65 7.24 6.58
CA HIS A 715 -9.74 6.10 6.42
C HIS A 715 -10.48 4.82 6.01
N ILE A 716 -11.57 4.48 6.69
CA ILE A 716 -12.42 3.32 6.36
C ILE A 716 -12.94 3.43 4.92
N ASN A 717 -13.38 4.61 4.49
CA ASN A 717 -13.82 4.84 3.12
C ASN A 717 -12.69 4.60 2.11
N LYS A 718 -11.47 5.08 2.38
CA LYS A 718 -10.28 4.84 1.55
C LYS A 718 -9.95 3.34 1.44
N VAL A 719 -9.98 2.63 2.57
CA VAL A 719 -9.74 1.16 2.61
C VAL A 719 -10.81 0.44 1.80
N THR A 720 -12.09 0.81 1.98
CA THR A 720 -13.23 0.23 1.27
C THR A 720 -13.10 0.41 -0.24
N LYS A 721 -12.88 1.64 -0.71
CA LYS A 721 -12.66 1.97 -2.12
C LYS A 721 -11.54 1.15 -2.74
N THR A 722 -10.41 1.07 -2.07
CA THR A 722 -9.24 0.34 -2.57
C THR A 722 -9.47 -1.18 -2.57
N ALA A 723 -10.13 -1.71 -1.54
CA ALA A 723 -10.43 -3.13 -1.45
C ALA A 723 -11.41 -3.59 -2.56
N TYR A 724 -12.46 -2.82 -2.86
CA TYR A 724 -13.38 -3.13 -3.95
C TYR A 724 -12.70 -3.05 -5.33
N PHE A 725 -11.78 -2.11 -5.53
CA PHE A 725 -10.94 -2.10 -6.74
C PHE A 725 -10.20 -3.43 -6.92
N HIS A 726 -9.55 -3.93 -5.87
CA HIS A 726 -8.83 -5.20 -5.93
C HIS A 726 -9.76 -6.41 -6.05
N LEU A 727 -10.89 -6.43 -5.35
CA LEU A 727 -11.90 -7.49 -5.48
C LEU A 727 -12.37 -7.64 -6.92
N ARG A 728 -12.63 -6.53 -7.61
CA ARG A 728 -13.02 -6.49 -9.01
C ARG A 728 -11.94 -7.11 -9.91
N ASN A 729 -10.68 -6.73 -9.68
CA ASN A 729 -9.56 -7.29 -10.43
C ASN A 729 -9.40 -8.81 -10.21
N ILE A 730 -9.58 -9.26 -8.97
CA ILE A 730 -9.57 -10.71 -8.66
C ILE A 730 -10.76 -11.41 -9.32
N ALA A 731 -11.96 -10.81 -9.30
CA ALA A 731 -13.16 -11.39 -9.92
C ALA A 731 -12.97 -11.67 -11.41
N LYS A 732 -12.31 -10.76 -12.14
CA LYS A 732 -12.00 -10.94 -13.58
C LYS A 732 -11.10 -12.14 -13.85
N VAL A 733 -10.13 -12.40 -13.00
CA VAL A 733 -9.21 -13.55 -13.18
C VAL A 733 -9.69 -14.81 -12.47
N ARG A 734 -10.70 -14.72 -11.61
CA ARG A 734 -11.23 -15.84 -10.82
C ARG A 734 -11.61 -17.09 -11.64
N PRO A 735 -12.16 -17.00 -12.87
CA PRO A 735 -12.44 -18.18 -13.72
C PRO A 735 -11.21 -18.98 -14.09
N PHE A 736 -10.02 -18.39 -14.03
CA PHE A 736 -8.74 -18.97 -14.37
C PHE A 736 -7.87 -19.32 -13.15
N LEU A 737 -8.45 -19.27 -11.92
CA LEU A 737 -7.73 -19.53 -10.68
C LEU A 737 -8.34 -20.74 -9.95
N THR A 738 -7.49 -21.48 -9.24
CA THR A 738 -7.95 -22.43 -8.22
C THR A 738 -8.50 -21.68 -7.00
N LYS A 739 -9.26 -22.34 -6.11
CA LYS A 739 -9.72 -21.73 -4.85
C LYS A 739 -8.52 -21.27 -4.00
N PRO A 740 -7.47 -22.11 -3.78
CA PRO A 740 -6.29 -21.70 -3.01
C PRO A 740 -5.51 -20.51 -3.62
N ASP A 741 -5.37 -20.43 -4.96
CA ASP A 741 -4.68 -19.31 -5.59
C ASP A 741 -5.47 -18.01 -5.47
N ALA A 742 -6.78 -18.06 -5.65
CA ALA A 742 -7.65 -16.91 -5.44
C ALA A 742 -7.62 -16.44 -3.97
N GLU A 743 -7.54 -17.38 -3.01
CA GLU A 743 -7.42 -17.07 -1.59
C GLU A 743 -6.11 -16.36 -1.26
N LYS A 744 -4.97 -16.82 -1.82
CA LYS A 744 -3.69 -16.09 -1.69
C LYS A 744 -3.80 -14.65 -2.18
N LEU A 745 -4.50 -14.40 -3.30
CA LEU A 745 -4.71 -13.05 -3.81
C LEU A 745 -5.64 -12.22 -2.90
N VAL A 746 -6.69 -12.82 -2.36
CA VAL A 746 -7.57 -12.14 -1.39
C VAL A 746 -6.78 -11.77 -0.15
N HIS A 747 -5.94 -12.66 0.38
CA HIS A 747 -5.08 -12.33 1.52
C HIS A 747 -4.09 -11.21 1.19
N ALA A 748 -3.45 -11.26 0.01
CA ALA A 748 -2.47 -10.27 -0.40
C ALA A 748 -3.06 -8.87 -0.63
N PHE A 749 -4.26 -8.76 -1.17
CA PHE A 749 -4.82 -7.47 -1.63
C PHE A 749 -6.00 -6.95 -0.81
N ILE A 750 -6.72 -7.82 -0.11
CA ILE A 750 -7.91 -7.45 0.66
C ILE A 750 -7.64 -7.56 2.15
N THR A 751 -7.29 -8.75 2.63
CA THR A 751 -7.08 -9.00 4.06
C THR A 751 -5.96 -8.13 4.63
N SER A 752 -4.84 -7.99 3.89
CA SER A 752 -3.73 -7.12 4.29
C SER A 752 -4.14 -5.67 4.51
N ARG A 753 -5.14 -5.17 3.77
CA ARG A 753 -5.67 -3.81 3.94
C ARG A 753 -6.66 -3.68 5.09
N LEU A 754 -7.48 -4.72 5.30
CA LEU A 754 -8.38 -4.76 6.45
C LEU A 754 -7.62 -4.86 7.79
N ASP A 755 -6.43 -5.46 7.77
CA ASP A 755 -5.58 -5.68 8.95
C ASP A 755 -4.55 -4.57 9.17
N TYR A 756 -4.35 -3.67 8.21
CA TYR A 756 -3.37 -2.59 8.36
C TYR A 756 -3.82 -1.60 9.43
N CYS A 757 -3.06 -1.50 10.52
CA CYS A 757 -3.34 -0.64 11.67
C CYS A 757 -4.76 -0.80 12.25
N ASN A 758 -5.34 -2.01 12.16
CA ASN A 758 -6.72 -2.23 12.59
C ASN A 758 -6.89 -2.18 14.12
N ALA A 759 -5.81 -2.21 14.90
CA ALA A 759 -5.86 -1.92 16.34
C ALA A 759 -6.43 -0.52 16.63
N LEU A 760 -6.34 0.42 15.70
CA LEU A 760 -6.92 1.75 15.83
C LEU A 760 -8.46 1.77 15.71
N PHE A 761 -9.07 0.72 15.20
CA PHE A 761 -10.53 0.62 15.00
C PHE A 761 -11.29 0.21 16.26
N THR A 762 -10.60 0.08 17.39
CA THR A 762 -11.23 -0.19 18.69
C THR A 762 -12.27 0.88 19.02
N GLY A 763 -13.44 0.44 19.51
CA GLY A 763 -14.51 1.32 19.94
C GLY A 763 -15.26 2.10 18.86
N LEU A 764 -14.94 1.89 17.58
CA LEU A 764 -15.67 2.53 16.49
C LEU A 764 -17.13 2.06 16.41
N PRO A 765 -18.05 2.90 15.91
CA PRO A 765 -19.44 2.54 15.73
C PRO A 765 -19.61 1.29 14.86
N LYS A 766 -20.58 0.42 15.22
CA LYS A 766 -20.88 -0.81 14.49
C LYS A 766 -21.08 -0.56 12.98
N LYS A 767 -21.77 0.52 12.58
CA LYS A 767 -21.98 0.94 11.18
C LYS A 767 -20.66 1.11 10.40
N SER A 768 -19.58 1.57 11.06
CA SER A 768 -18.27 1.74 10.43
C SER A 768 -17.55 0.40 10.23
N ILE A 769 -17.63 -0.50 11.21
CA ILE A 769 -17.06 -1.85 11.11
C ILE A 769 -17.82 -2.70 10.10
N GLU A 770 -19.13 -2.55 9.98
CA GLU A 770 -19.97 -3.24 9.00
C GLU A 770 -19.54 -2.95 7.56
N LYS A 771 -19.08 -1.73 7.23
CA LYS A 771 -18.50 -1.43 5.91
C LYS A 771 -17.31 -2.33 5.59
N LEU A 772 -16.43 -2.55 6.55
CA LEU A 772 -15.27 -3.45 6.39
C LEU A 772 -15.70 -4.92 6.32
N GLN A 773 -16.72 -5.29 7.11
CA GLN A 773 -17.28 -6.64 7.09
C GLN A 773 -17.92 -6.97 5.72
N LEU A 774 -18.58 -6.01 5.07
CA LEU A 774 -19.13 -6.20 3.72
C LEU A 774 -18.05 -6.53 2.68
N ILE A 775 -16.85 -5.95 2.82
CA ILE A 775 -15.71 -6.28 1.96
C ILE A 775 -15.30 -7.73 2.17
N GLN A 776 -15.14 -8.15 3.43
CA GLN A 776 -14.77 -9.52 3.79
C GLN A 776 -15.82 -10.52 3.26
N ASN A 777 -17.11 -10.21 3.43
CA ASN A 777 -18.20 -11.02 2.93
C ASN A 777 -18.17 -11.14 1.39
N SER A 778 -17.90 -10.03 0.69
CA SER A 778 -17.78 -10.03 -0.78
C SER A 778 -16.59 -10.88 -1.24
N ALA A 779 -15.46 -10.82 -0.53
CA ALA A 779 -14.29 -11.65 -0.78
C ALA A 779 -14.58 -13.14 -0.58
N ALA A 780 -15.26 -13.50 0.50
CA ALA A 780 -15.66 -14.88 0.81
C ALA A 780 -16.59 -15.45 -0.29
N ARG A 781 -17.60 -14.67 -0.70
CA ARG A 781 -18.51 -15.06 -1.79
C ARG A 781 -17.77 -15.26 -3.12
N LEU A 782 -16.81 -14.38 -3.42
CA LEU A 782 -15.99 -14.50 -4.61
C LEU A 782 -15.15 -15.79 -4.64
N LEU A 783 -14.60 -16.20 -3.48
CA LEU A 783 -13.82 -17.43 -3.36
C LEU A 783 -14.67 -18.68 -3.50
N THR A 784 -15.78 -18.74 -2.78
CA THR A 784 -16.63 -19.94 -2.68
C THR A 784 -17.69 -20.02 -3.77
N LYS A 785 -17.91 -18.92 -4.53
CA LYS A 785 -19.01 -18.78 -5.50
C LYS A 785 -20.41 -18.89 -4.87
N THR A 786 -20.50 -18.60 -3.57
CA THR A 786 -21.75 -18.59 -2.81
C THR A 786 -22.69 -17.51 -3.31
N ARG A 787 -23.97 -17.84 -3.48
CA ARG A 787 -24.98 -16.91 -3.98
C ARG A 787 -25.28 -15.80 -2.96
N LYS A 788 -25.74 -14.63 -3.46
CA LYS A 788 -26.06 -13.48 -2.60
C LYS A 788 -27.10 -13.77 -1.52
N ARG A 789 -28.06 -14.64 -1.81
CA ARG A 789 -29.18 -15.01 -0.90
C ARG A 789 -28.77 -15.97 0.22
N GLU A 790 -27.62 -16.65 0.09
CA GLU A 790 -27.13 -17.58 1.09
C GLU A 790 -26.49 -16.83 2.26
N HIS A 791 -26.69 -17.34 3.47
CA HIS A 791 -26.13 -16.72 4.68
C HIS A 791 -24.61 -16.82 4.67
N ILE A 792 -23.92 -15.75 5.04
CA ILE A 792 -22.47 -15.66 4.88
C ILE A 792 -21.68 -16.26 6.03
N THR A 793 -22.27 -16.33 7.23
CA THR A 793 -21.59 -16.81 8.44
C THR A 793 -21.02 -18.23 8.29
N PRO A 794 -21.77 -19.24 7.75
CA PRO A 794 -21.21 -20.57 7.52
C PRO A 794 -20.03 -20.57 6.56
N VAL A 795 -20.06 -19.70 5.53
CA VAL A 795 -18.98 -19.56 4.55
C VAL A 795 -17.71 -19.01 5.19
N LEU A 796 -17.83 -18.00 6.06
CA LEU A 796 -16.70 -17.44 6.81
C LEU A 796 -16.12 -18.47 7.77
N ALA A 797 -16.97 -19.27 8.42
CA ALA A 797 -16.55 -20.37 9.29
C ALA A 797 -15.80 -21.46 8.49
N GLU A 798 -16.32 -21.90 7.33
CA GLU A 798 -15.64 -22.86 6.44
C GLU A 798 -14.25 -22.36 6.00
N LEU A 799 -14.13 -21.07 5.71
CA LEU A 799 -12.86 -20.44 5.35
C LEU A 799 -11.92 -20.20 6.55
N HIS A 800 -12.34 -20.50 7.77
CA HIS A 800 -11.62 -20.19 9.01
C HIS A 800 -11.25 -18.70 9.15
N TRP A 801 -12.13 -17.81 8.70
CA TRP A 801 -11.93 -16.38 8.76
C TRP A 801 -12.63 -15.78 9.97
N LEU A 802 -11.86 -15.08 10.80
CA LEU A 802 -12.44 -14.26 11.87
C LEU A 802 -13.20 -13.07 11.27
N PRO A 803 -14.42 -12.75 11.76
CA PRO A 803 -15.09 -11.48 11.44
C PRO A 803 -14.22 -10.28 11.79
N VAL A 804 -14.43 -9.14 11.12
CA VAL A 804 -13.57 -7.94 11.25
C VAL A 804 -13.45 -7.48 12.71
N SER A 805 -14.53 -7.50 13.51
CA SER A 805 -14.48 -7.14 14.93
C SER A 805 -13.52 -8.02 15.72
N TYR A 806 -13.54 -9.32 15.49
CA TYR A 806 -12.65 -10.28 16.17
C TYR A 806 -11.21 -10.19 15.63
N ARG A 807 -11.00 -9.73 14.39
CA ARG A 807 -9.64 -9.44 13.87
C ARG A 807 -9.02 -8.25 14.57
N ILE A 808 -9.81 -7.24 14.91
CA ILE A 808 -9.38 -6.08 15.72
C ILE A 808 -8.95 -6.56 17.11
N ASP A 809 -9.80 -7.35 17.78
CA ASP A 809 -9.46 -7.93 19.09
C ASP A 809 -8.21 -8.80 19.03
N PHE A 810 -8.09 -9.66 18.01
CA PHE A 810 -6.90 -10.49 17.81
C PHE A 810 -5.63 -9.64 17.73
N LYS A 811 -5.67 -8.53 17.00
CA LYS A 811 -4.52 -7.65 16.83
C LYS A 811 -4.14 -6.93 18.13
N VAL A 812 -5.14 -6.38 18.84
CA VAL A 812 -4.92 -5.72 20.13
C VAL A 812 -4.33 -6.69 21.16
N LEU A 813 -4.92 -7.88 21.27
CA LEU A 813 -4.44 -8.91 22.19
C LEU A 813 -3.03 -9.43 21.84
N LEU A 814 -2.70 -9.49 20.54
CA LEU A 814 -1.35 -9.81 20.10
C LEU A 814 -0.33 -8.72 20.49
N LEU A 815 -0.70 -7.44 20.43
CA LEU A 815 0.13 -6.34 20.90
C LEU A 815 0.34 -6.41 22.41
N VAL A 816 -0.69 -6.76 23.18
CA VAL A 816 -0.58 -6.97 24.63
C VAL A 816 0.36 -8.13 24.94
N PHE A 817 0.18 -9.28 24.29
CA PHE A 817 1.07 -10.44 24.49
C PHE A 817 2.53 -10.06 24.22
N LYS A 818 2.77 -9.35 23.12
CA LYS A 818 4.12 -8.88 22.80
C LYS A 818 4.68 -7.94 23.86
N ALA A 819 3.87 -7.03 24.40
CA ALA A 819 4.28 -6.08 25.42
C ALA A 819 4.66 -6.79 26.73
N VAL A 820 3.84 -7.72 27.18
CA VAL A 820 4.06 -8.48 28.42
C VAL A 820 5.31 -9.38 28.30
N ASN A 821 5.66 -9.85 27.10
CA ASN A 821 6.80 -10.73 26.86
C ASN A 821 8.05 -10.01 26.31
N GLY A 822 8.15 -8.66 26.42
CA GLY A 822 9.33 -7.91 25.99
C GLY A 822 9.54 -7.87 24.45
N LEU A 823 8.52 -8.21 23.68
CA LEU A 823 8.54 -8.25 22.21
C LEU A 823 7.87 -7.03 21.55
N ALA A 824 7.62 -5.98 22.32
CA ALA A 824 7.04 -4.72 21.86
C ALA A 824 7.92 -3.52 22.25
N PRO A 825 7.75 -2.37 21.57
CA PRO A 825 8.42 -1.14 21.96
C PRO A 825 8.05 -0.71 23.38
N CYS A 826 8.99 -0.06 24.09
CA CYS A 826 8.80 0.40 25.46
C CYS A 826 7.56 1.29 25.62
N TYR A 827 7.25 2.18 24.67
CA TYR A 827 6.07 3.04 24.73
C TYR A 827 4.73 2.29 24.66
N ILE A 828 4.69 1.05 24.15
CA ILE A 828 3.52 0.16 24.22
C ILE A 828 3.50 -0.56 25.56
N VAL A 829 4.67 -0.95 26.08
CA VAL A 829 4.79 -1.53 27.44
C VAL A 829 4.33 -0.53 28.48
N ASP A 830 4.81 0.72 28.38
CA ASP A 830 4.46 1.82 29.32
C ASP A 830 2.96 2.17 29.32
N ALA A 831 2.24 1.87 28.24
CA ALA A 831 0.78 2.05 28.17
C ALA A 831 0.00 0.98 28.95
N LEU A 832 0.66 -0.06 29.46
CA LEU A 832 0.08 -1.19 30.16
C LEU A 832 0.74 -1.32 31.54
N SER A 833 -0.06 -1.56 32.57
CA SER A 833 0.42 -1.80 33.94
C SER A 833 0.02 -3.20 34.38
N SER A 834 0.98 -3.92 34.95
CA SER A 834 0.69 -5.23 35.56
C SER A 834 -0.20 -5.06 36.77
N TYR A 835 -1.14 -5.98 36.96
CA TYR A 835 -1.99 -6.01 38.15
C TYR A 835 -1.19 -6.59 39.32
N THR A 836 -0.95 -5.75 40.33
CA THR A 836 -0.34 -6.15 41.59
C THR A 836 -1.37 -5.96 42.69
N PRO A 837 -1.94 -7.03 43.24
CA PRO A 837 -2.92 -6.90 44.35
C PRO A 837 -2.24 -6.41 45.64
N ALA A 838 -2.95 -5.58 46.42
CA ALA A 838 -2.46 -5.04 47.69
C ALA A 838 -2.24 -6.13 48.78
N ARG A 839 -2.78 -7.31 48.59
CA ARG A 839 -2.61 -8.50 49.46
C ARG A 839 -2.26 -9.70 48.60
N ALA A 840 -1.62 -10.71 49.16
CA ALA A 840 -1.33 -11.97 48.51
C ALA A 840 -2.64 -12.70 48.12
N LEU A 841 -3.11 -12.47 46.89
CA LEU A 841 -4.29 -13.12 46.31
C LEU A 841 -3.85 -14.18 45.33
N ARG A 842 -4.66 -15.23 45.14
CA ARG A 842 -4.47 -16.26 44.11
C ARG A 842 -4.42 -15.70 42.67
N SER A 843 -4.97 -14.48 42.52
CA SER A 843 -4.95 -13.75 41.22
C SER A 843 -3.63 -13.05 40.92
N ALA A 844 -2.68 -12.98 41.87
CA ALA A 844 -1.37 -12.36 41.65
C ALA A 844 -0.62 -13.00 40.46
N ASP A 845 -0.66 -14.33 40.36
CA ASP A 845 -0.01 -15.11 39.32
C ASP A 845 -0.87 -15.33 38.05
N ALA A 846 -2.03 -14.71 37.97
CA ALA A 846 -2.96 -14.92 36.85
C ALA A 846 -2.52 -14.18 35.54
N GLY A 847 -1.45 -13.38 35.56
CA GLY A 847 -0.98 -12.59 34.42
C GLY A 847 -2.01 -11.53 33.98
N LEU A 848 -2.68 -10.91 34.93
CA LEU A 848 -3.67 -9.86 34.71
C LEU A 848 -2.99 -8.49 34.53
N LEU A 849 -3.68 -7.60 33.85
CA LEU A 849 -3.29 -6.20 33.71
C LEU A 849 -4.23 -5.31 34.56
N ARG A 850 -3.68 -4.23 35.08
CA ARG A 850 -4.48 -3.21 35.73
C ARG A 850 -5.37 -2.50 34.72
N ILE A 851 -6.66 -2.47 34.92
CA ILE A 851 -7.58 -1.65 34.15
C ILE A 851 -7.56 -0.26 34.80
N PRO A 852 -7.17 0.81 34.05
CA PRO A 852 -7.26 2.17 34.57
C PRO A 852 -8.71 2.53 34.95
N ASP A 853 -8.88 3.60 35.73
CA ASP A 853 -10.22 4.12 36.04
C ASP A 853 -10.95 4.47 34.73
N ALA A 854 -12.26 4.28 34.72
CA ALA A 854 -13.08 4.51 33.54
C ALA A 854 -12.94 5.96 33.06
N PRO A 855 -12.54 6.20 31.81
CA PRO A 855 -12.43 7.56 31.32
C PRO A 855 -13.81 8.20 31.20
N PRO A 856 -13.92 9.54 31.40
CA PRO A 856 -15.21 10.23 31.49
C PRO A 856 -16.05 10.20 30.22
N LYS A 857 -15.47 9.78 29.09
CA LYS A 857 -16.17 9.68 27.80
C LYS A 857 -15.83 8.38 27.08
N ARG A 858 -16.81 7.88 26.28
CA ARG A 858 -16.68 6.65 25.48
C ARG A 858 -15.45 6.62 24.56
N ILE A 859 -14.98 7.78 24.07
CA ILE A 859 -13.78 7.84 23.24
C ILE A 859 -12.53 7.36 24.02
N GLY A 860 -12.45 7.65 25.32
CA GLY A 860 -11.38 7.16 26.17
C GLY A 860 -11.43 5.66 26.42
N GLU A 861 -12.64 5.05 26.45
CA GLU A 861 -12.79 3.59 26.57
C GLU A 861 -12.22 2.86 25.35
N SER A 862 -12.11 3.54 24.21
CA SER A 862 -11.49 3.02 22.99
C SER A 862 -9.97 3.21 22.95
N ALA A 863 -9.37 3.94 23.91
CA ALA A 863 -7.92 4.06 24.01
C ALA A 863 -7.26 2.70 24.32
N PHE A 864 -6.09 2.47 23.75
CA PHE A 864 -5.38 1.20 23.89
C PHE A 864 -5.13 0.85 25.37
N SER A 865 -4.70 1.81 26.17
CA SER A 865 -4.39 1.63 27.60
C SER A 865 -5.60 1.22 28.45
N TYR A 866 -6.83 1.45 27.99
CA TYR A 866 -8.07 1.02 28.65
C TYR A 866 -8.67 -0.24 28.00
N TYR A 867 -8.80 -0.24 26.67
CA TYR A 867 -9.44 -1.32 25.94
C TYR A 867 -8.65 -2.63 26.02
N ALA A 868 -7.34 -2.55 25.88
CA ALA A 868 -6.48 -3.71 25.80
C ALA A 868 -6.43 -4.51 27.13
N PRO A 869 -6.23 -3.91 28.31
CA PRO A 869 -6.31 -4.64 29.59
C PRO A 869 -7.67 -5.29 29.82
N LYS A 870 -8.77 -4.61 29.48
CA LYS A 870 -10.13 -5.15 29.63
C LYS A 870 -10.32 -6.43 28.80
N ARG A 871 -9.87 -6.40 27.54
CA ARG A 871 -9.96 -7.58 26.64
C ARG A 871 -8.97 -8.68 27.03
N TRP A 872 -7.77 -8.32 27.51
CA TRP A 872 -6.77 -9.24 27.98
C TRP A 872 -7.22 -10.02 29.22
N ASN A 873 -7.77 -9.35 30.19
CA ASN A 873 -8.23 -9.97 31.43
C ASN A 873 -9.42 -10.92 31.21
N ALA A 874 -10.20 -10.71 30.14
CA ALA A 874 -11.28 -11.60 29.72
C ALA A 874 -10.79 -12.91 29.08
N LEU A 875 -9.51 -13.02 28.70
CA LEU A 875 -8.96 -14.26 28.15
C LEU A 875 -8.81 -15.33 29.23
N PRO A 876 -8.97 -16.61 28.86
CA PRO A 876 -8.58 -17.74 29.71
C PRO A 876 -7.09 -17.68 30.10
N GLN A 877 -6.78 -18.10 31.34
CA GLN A 877 -5.41 -18.01 31.86
C GLN A 877 -4.38 -18.78 31.01
N HIS A 878 -4.74 -19.95 30.48
CA HIS A 878 -3.84 -20.76 29.65
C HIS A 878 -3.44 -20.05 28.35
N ILE A 879 -4.27 -19.17 27.80
CA ILE A 879 -3.95 -18.35 26.63
C ILE A 879 -3.00 -17.23 27.03
N ARG A 880 -3.27 -16.52 28.14
CA ARG A 880 -2.40 -15.45 28.63
C ARG A 880 -0.98 -15.93 28.96
N LYS A 881 -0.85 -17.18 29.45
CA LYS A 881 0.43 -17.81 29.83
C LYS A 881 1.05 -18.66 28.72
N ALA A 882 0.70 -18.45 27.44
CA ALA A 882 1.29 -19.20 26.34
C ALA A 882 2.82 -18.98 26.27
N GLU A 883 3.58 -20.06 26.10
CA GLU A 883 5.04 -20.07 26.14
C GLU A 883 5.70 -19.35 24.96
N SER A 884 5.01 -19.25 23.83
CA SER A 884 5.53 -18.60 22.63
C SER A 884 4.46 -17.83 21.88
N ILE A 885 4.90 -16.87 21.08
CA ILE A 885 4.01 -16.05 20.25
C ILE A 885 3.20 -16.88 19.26
N ASP A 886 3.75 -18.00 18.76
CA ASP A 886 3.06 -18.83 17.77
C ASP A 886 2.01 -19.73 18.43
N ILE A 887 2.28 -20.22 19.66
CA ILE A 887 1.30 -20.90 20.49
C ILE A 887 0.16 -19.93 20.84
N PHE A 888 0.51 -18.73 21.30
CA PHE A 888 -0.47 -17.68 21.61
C PHE A 888 -1.39 -17.36 20.44
N LYS A 889 -0.83 -17.09 19.26
CA LYS A 889 -1.61 -16.79 18.06
C LYS A 889 -2.59 -17.90 17.71
N ARG A 890 -2.18 -19.15 17.83
CA ARG A 890 -2.99 -20.32 17.51
C ARG A 890 -4.15 -20.44 18.51
N GLN A 891 -3.85 -20.42 19.80
CA GLN A 891 -4.85 -20.52 20.86
C GLN A 891 -5.83 -19.35 20.83
N LEU A 892 -5.33 -18.14 20.67
CA LEU A 892 -6.16 -16.93 20.56
C LEU A 892 -7.10 -16.99 19.35
N LYS A 893 -6.57 -17.41 18.18
CA LYS A 893 -7.41 -17.54 16.97
C LYS A 893 -8.55 -18.55 17.20
N THR A 894 -8.25 -19.71 17.79
CA THR A 894 -9.26 -20.73 18.11
C THR A 894 -10.31 -20.21 19.09
N TYR A 895 -9.87 -19.53 20.16
CA TYR A 895 -10.76 -18.95 21.14
C TYR A 895 -11.72 -17.92 20.54
N LEU A 896 -11.18 -16.96 19.78
CA LEU A 896 -11.99 -15.93 19.12
C LEU A 896 -12.89 -16.52 18.02
N PHE A 897 -12.43 -17.57 17.34
CA PHE A 897 -13.24 -18.27 16.34
C PHE A 897 -14.46 -18.94 16.97
N ASN A 898 -14.26 -19.64 18.08
CA ASN A 898 -15.38 -20.23 18.82
C ASN A 898 -16.37 -19.16 19.27
N GLN A 899 -15.90 -18.05 19.84
CA GLN A 899 -16.78 -16.92 20.22
C GLN A 899 -17.55 -16.28 19.04
N ALA A 900 -16.98 -16.35 17.84
CA ALA A 900 -17.60 -15.72 16.66
C ALA A 900 -18.68 -16.59 16.02
N TYR A 901 -18.60 -17.93 16.17
CA TYR A 901 -19.42 -18.88 15.41
C TYR A 901 -20.22 -19.88 16.27
N THR A 902 -19.99 -19.90 17.59
CA THR A 902 -20.85 -20.56 18.57
C THR A 902 -21.77 -19.56 19.28
#